data_ac9290258c459ec07f29f938152b25e9
#
_entry.id   ac9290258c459ec07f29f938152b25e9
#
_cell.length_a   1.000
_cell.length_b   1.000
_cell.length_c   1.000
_cell.angle_alpha   90.00
_cell.angle_beta   90.00
_cell.angle_gamma   90.00
#
_symmetry.space_group_name_H-M   'P 1'
#
loop_
_entity.id
_entity.type
_entity.pdbx_description
1 polymer ?
#
loop_
_entity_poly.entity_id
_entity_poly.type
_entity_poly.pdbx_seq_one_letter_code
_entity_poly.pdbx_strand_id
1 'polypeptide(L)'
;MILNEKKALPLSFNFYLWPRSNITKVFIGLAILAIVLGFFTCCERKETTLSSSIETVGYQPSGKSVLPVNQVLHPYGSQLILPGLRPQALAISPDGHMVVVSGKTNELVVLDPLSLQVLQRVEFPAEEQKEPPPASSANIINPDQKGQLSYTGLIFSPDGHLIFLSNVNGSIKVFSAAQRKMIAPSHTIALPPANAPRRKAEIPAGLALSPDGQKLYVCGNLSNRLIEINVPTGEVLRLFDVGVAPFAVVLKDDKAYVSNWGGRRPGPADLVGPAGRGTLVKVDPEKFIACEGSISVIDLASGRLLKEIIVGLHSSALTLSPDRRYLVCANAASDNLSVIDTRTDEVVETIWVKRSPADLFGASPNALCFTPGGKWLLVANGTQNAVAVVEFKPEKKKSQIKGLIPVGWFPGALGWHQSQHQVWVANIKGIADRPRTDSRSGLTGFNTHQYYGSVSVFPLPKKSELKRLTNLVFENFHRERIEAALKRPRPRHKAKPIPARIGEPSLIKHVVYIIKENRTYDQVLGDIPEGNGNPSLCIFGEEVTPNQHKLVREFVLLDNTYCSGILSADGHQWSTTAFGTDYLERSFAGWPRSYPDGMGEDDVDALAYAPTGFIWDNCRRHDISIWNFGEFAIPELKWRDPTKKGQPSWKD
;
A
#
# COMPACT_ATOMS: atom_id res chain seq x y z
N MET A 1 -41.98 29.51 4.64
CA MET A 1 -43.03 30.15 3.88
C MET A 1 -43.42 29.22 2.77
N ILE A 2 -44.58 28.71 2.94
CA ILE A 2 -45.66 28.13 2.16
C ILE A 2 -45.49 26.67 1.73
N LEU A 3 -46.31 25.88 2.41
CA LEU A 3 -46.89 24.59 2.10
C LEU A 3 -47.79 24.62 0.84
N ASN A 4 -47.90 23.50 0.13
CA ASN A 4 -49.15 23.00 -0.41
C ASN A 4 -49.02 21.50 -0.72
N GLU A 5 -49.70 20.78 -0.05
CA GLU A 5 -50.89 19.94 -0.01
C GLU A 5 -51.12 19.00 -1.20
N LYS A 6 -51.35 17.78 -0.78
CA LYS A 6 -51.73 16.56 -1.49
C LYS A 6 -53.17 16.64 -2.03
N LYS A 7 -53.45 15.93 -3.13
CA LYS A 7 -54.78 15.33 -3.40
C LYS A 7 -54.63 13.86 -3.79
N ALA A 8 -55.25 13.01 -2.97
CA ALA A 8 -55.50 11.61 -3.25
C ALA A 8 -56.90 11.46 -3.93
N LEU A 9 -56.98 10.59 -4.90
CA LEU A 9 -58.25 10.15 -5.52
C LEU A 9 -58.48 8.69 -5.10
N PRO A 10 -59.73 8.31 -4.75
CA PRO A 10 -60.04 6.93 -4.40
C PRO A 10 -60.56 6.18 -5.63
N LEU A 11 -60.06 4.98 -5.85
CA LEU A 11 -60.61 4.01 -6.77
C LEU A 11 -61.52 3.04 -5.99
N SER A 12 -62.80 3.15 -6.22
CA SER A 12 -63.83 2.21 -5.80
C SER A 12 -63.95 1.08 -6.81
N PHE A 13 -63.82 -0.14 -6.38
CA PHE A 13 -64.19 -1.34 -7.11
C PHE A 13 -65.43 -1.98 -6.48
N ASN A 14 -66.54 -2.00 -7.22
CA ASN A 14 -67.72 -2.76 -6.90
C ASN A 14 -67.56 -4.21 -7.33
N PHE A 15 -67.67 -5.13 -6.38
CA PHE A 15 -67.81 -6.56 -6.67
C PHE A 15 -69.27 -6.97 -6.57
N TYR A 16 -69.82 -7.50 -7.67
CA TYR A 16 -71.09 -8.22 -7.69
C TYR A 16 -70.91 -9.63 -7.15
N LEU A 17 -71.70 -9.98 -6.12
CA LEU A 17 -71.81 -11.30 -5.56
C LEU A 17 -72.80 -12.17 -6.34
N TRP A 18 -72.36 -13.36 -6.71
CA TRP A 18 -73.25 -14.46 -7.04
C TRP A 18 -72.90 -15.71 -6.24
N PRO A 19 -73.90 -16.45 -5.73
CA PRO A 19 -73.68 -17.49 -4.72
C PRO A 19 -73.56 -18.88 -5.35
N ARG A 20 -72.51 -19.66 -5.00
CA ARG A 20 -72.56 -21.14 -5.13
C ARG A 20 -71.63 -21.83 -4.14
N SER A 21 -72.26 -22.72 -3.37
CA SER A 21 -71.85 -23.92 -2.65
C SER A 21 -70.70 -23.83 -1.58
N ASN A 22 -71.03 -24.28 -0.37
CA ASN A 22 -70.21 -24.32 0.82
C ASN A 22 -69.00 -25.25 0.78
N ILE A 23 -68.82 -26.08 -0.25
CA ILE A 23 -67.70 -27.02 -0.37
C ILE A 23 -66.42 -26.31 -0.87
N THR A 24 -66.55 -25.31 -1.75
CA THR A 24 -65.41 -24.55 -2.29
C THR A 24 -64.78 -23.64 -1.22
N LYS A 25 -65.52 -23.19 -0.23
CA LYS A 25 -65.01 -22.32 0.85
C LYS A 25 -64.10 -23.07 1.82
N VAL A 26 -64.30 -24.36 2.04
CA VAL A 26 -63.47 -25.18 2.93
C VAL A 26 -62.09 -25.47 2.26
N PHE A 27 -62.10 -25.75 0.96
CA PHE A 27 -60.85 -25.98 0.23
C PHE A 27 -60.01 -24.71 0.04
N ILE A 28 -60.63 -23.55 -0.16
CA ILE A 28 -59.89 -22.26 -0.26
C ILE A 28 -59.35 -21.86 1.12
N GLY A 29 -60.08 -22.09 2.20
CA GLY A 29 -59.63 -21.84 3.56
C GLY A 29 -58.42 -22.72 3.96
N LEU A 30 -58.44 -24.00 3.59
CA LEU A 30 -57.31 -24.92 3.83
C LEU A 30 -56.11 -24.60 2.92
N ALA A 31 -56.28 -24.18 1.68
CA ALA A 31 -55.19 -23.75 0.81
C ALA A 31 -54.53 -22.44 1.29
N ILE A 32 -55.31 -21.48 1.76
CA ILE A 32 -54.79 -20.22 2.34
C ILE A 32 -54.05 -20.52 3.67
N LEU A 33 -54.59 -21.41 4.51
CA LEU A 33 -53.94 -21.82 5.76
C LEU A 33 -52.62 -22.59 5.49
N ALA A 34 -52.57 -23.43 4.46
CA ALA A 34 -51.37 -24.13 4.03
C ALA A 34 -50.33 -23.15 3.42
N ILE A 35 -50.74 -22.14 2.69
CA ILE A 35 -49.85 -21.08 2.15
C ILE A 35 -49.32 -20.20 3.29
N VAL A 36 -50.14 -19.83 4.27
CA VAL A 36 -49.74 -19.04 5.43
C VAL A 36 -48.81 -19.85 6.35
N LEU A 37 -49.09 -21.13 6.59
CA LEU A 37 -48.20 -22.04 7.34
C LEU A 37 -46.92 -22.31 6.54
N GLY A 38 -46.97 -22.44 5.24
CA GLY A 38 -45.80 -22.56 4.36
C GLY A 38 -44.89 -21.30 4.37
N PHE A 39 -45.49 -20.11 4.50
CA PHE A 39 -44.73 -18.87 4.66
C PHE A 39 -44.11 -18.70 6.07
N PHE A 40 -44.72 -19.29 7.13
CA PHE A 40 -44.13 -19.26 8.45
C PHE A 40 -43.03 -20.30 8.68
N THR A 41 -43.02 -21.41 7.93
CA THR A 41 -41.97 -22.43 8.01
C THR A 41 -40.76 -22.14 7.08
N CYS A 42 -40.85 -21.17 6.16
CA CYS A 42 -39.77 -20.81 5.25
C CYS A 42 -38.96 -19.58 5.70
N CYS A 43 -39.20 -19.09 6.92
CA CYS A 43 -38.42 -18.03 7.56
C CYS A 43 -37.77 -18.48 8.85
N GLU A 44 -37.32 -19.72 8.93
CA GLU A 44 -36.15 -19.99 9.76
C GLU A 44 -34.98 -19.26 9.11
N ARG A 45 -34.75 -18.02 9.56
CA ARG A 45 -33.41 -17.45 9.46
C ARG A 45 -32.46 -18.52 9.99
N LYS A 46 -31.73 -19.18 9.10
CA LYS A 46 -30.41 -19.67 9.47
C LYS A 46 -29.70 -18.45 10.07
N GLU A 47 -29.73 -18.30 11.38
CA GLU A 47 -28.61 -17.69 12.07
C GLU A 47 -27.46 -18.55 11.59
N THR A 48 -26.73 -18.05 10.61
CA THR A 48 -25.37 -18.48 10.39
C THR A 48 -24.69 -18.20 11.72
N THR A 49 -24.71 -19.18 12.61
CA THR A 49 -23.70 -19.29 13.64
C THR A 49 -22.41 -19.21 12.84
N LEU A 50 -21.80 -18.03 12.82
CA LEU A 50 -20.42 -17.88 12.48
C LEU A 50 -19.71 -18.87 13.39
N SER A 51 -19.42 -20.06 12.87
CA SER A 51 -18.47 -20.97 13.47
C SER A 51 -17.23 -20.11 13.62
N SER A 52 -16.95 -19.68 14.83
CA SER A 52 -15.70 -19.07 15.20
C SER A 52 -14.66 -20.19 15.17
N SER A 53 -14.29 -20.64 13.97
CA SER A 53 -13.05 -21.34 13.82
C SER A 53 -11.99 -20.33 14.26
N ILE A 54 -11.29 -20.63 15.33
CA ILE A 54 -10.16 -19.85 15.81
C ILE A 54 -9.12 -19.93 14.67
N GLU A 55 -9.03 -18.88 13.86
CA GLU A 55 -8.02 -18.76 12.82
C GLU A 55 -6.78 -18.13 13.44
N THR A 56 -5.77 -18.95 13.66
CA THR A 56 -4.47 -18.45 14.13
C THR A 56 -3.70 -17.77 13.00
N VAL A 57 -2.89 -16.76 13.33
CA VAL A 57 -2.01 -16.09 12.38
C VAL A 57 -1.02 -17.10 11.78
N GLY A 58 -0.76 -16.95 10.48
CA GLY A 58 0.18 -17.76 9.73
C GLY A 58 -0.48 -18.71 8.74
N TYR A 59 0.32 -19.63 8.21
CA TYR A 59 -0.11 -20.60 7.21
C TYR A 59 -1.05 -21.64 7.83
N GLN A 60 -2.14 -21.91 7.13
CA GLN A 60 -3.16 -22.88 7.53
C GLN A 60 -3.07 -24.15 6.66
N PRO A 61 -3.46 -25.32 7.17
CA PRO A 61 -3.51 -26.57 6.39
C PRO A 61 -4.39 -26.48 5.14
N SER A 62 -5.33 -25.54 5.11
CA SER A 62 -6.19 -25.27 3.94
C SER A 62 -5.46 -24.57 2.77
N GLY A 63 -4.17 -24.27 2.90
CA GLY A 63 -3.39 -23.57 1.87
C GLY A 63 -3.54 -22.05 1.87
N LYS A 64 -4.23 -21.49 2.86
CA LYS A 64 -4.35 -20.04 3.08
C LYS A 64 -3.40 -19.56 4.18
N SER A 65 -3.04 -18.29 4.16
CA SER A 65 -2.30 -17.64 5.24
C SER A 65 -3.15 -16.54 5.88
N VAL A 66 -3.24 -16.54 7.20
CA VAL A 66 -3.89 -15.47 7.97
C VAL A 66 -2.85 -14.46 8.40
N LEU A 67 -3.09 -13.19 8.09
CA LEU A 67 -2.17 -12.10 8.38
C LEU A 67 -2.48 -11.42 9.72
N PRO A 68 -1.49 -10.81 10.38
CA PRO A 68 -1.71 -10.03 11.62
C PRO A 68 -2.71 -8.88 11.47
N VAL A 69 -2.91 -8.39 10.25
CA VAL A 69 -3.84 -7.31 9.90
C VAL A 69 -5.27 -7.80 9.64
N ASN A 70 -5.61 -9.00 10.11
CA ASN A 70 -6.93 -9.62 9.92
C ASN A 70 -7.35 -9.74 8.44
N GLN A 71 -6.40 -10.06 7.58
CA GLN A 71 -6.62 -10.39 6.18
C GLN A 71 -6.15 -11.83 5.92
N VAL A 72 -6.63 -12.41 4.84
CA VAL A 72 -6.23 -13.75 4.40
C VAL A 72 -5.54 -13.65 3.05
N LEU A 73 -4.53 -14.47 2.82
CA LEU A 73 -3.88 -14.61 1.52
C LEU A 73 -4.29 -15.92 0.87
N HIS A 74 -4.74 -15.83 -0.36
CA HIS A 74 -4.99 -16.93 -1.29
C HIS A 74 -4.46 -16.55 -2.67
N PRO A 75 -3.15 -16.45 -2.86
CA PRO A 75 -2.57 -15.93 -4.10
C PRO A 75 -2.87 -16.84 -5.29
N TYR A 76 -3.17 -16.23 -6.43
CA TYR A 76 -3.41 -16.90 -7.70
C TYR A 76 -2.10 -17.14 -8.45
N GLY A 77 -2.03 -18.25 -9.20
CA GLY A 77 -0.87 -18.62 -9.99
C GLY A 77 0.30 -19.19 -9.19
N SER A 78 1.46 -19.25 -9.82
CA SER A 78 2.69 -19.73 -9.19
C SER A 78 3.27 -18.71 -8.23
N GLN A 79 3.82 -19.20 -7.12
CA GLN A 79 4.45 -18.35 -6.10
C GLN A 79 5.92 -18.73 -5.97
N LEU A 80 6.80 -17.77 -6.21
CA LEU A 80 8.23 -17.89 -5.99
C LEU A 80 8.59 -17.22 -4.67
N ILE A 81 9.04 -17.99 -3.69
CA ILE A 81 9.47 -17.44 -2.40
C ILE A 81 10.90 -16.93 -2.52
N LEU A 82 11.18 -15.77 -1.92
CA LEU A 82 12.48 -15.12 -1.96
C LEU A 82 13.10 -15.01 -0.55
N PRO A 83 13.71 -16.09 -0.03
CA PRO A 83 14.34 -16.06 1.29
C PRO A 83 15.37 -14.93 1.40
N GLY A 84 15.28 -14.14 2.47
CA GLY A 84 16.20 -13.03 2.74
C GLY A 84 15.94 -11.76 1.95
N LEU A 85 14.94 -11.75 1.03
CA LEU A 85 14.61 -10.58 0.22
C LEU A 85 13.16 -10.16 0.42
N ARG A 86 12.93 -8.84 0.50
CA ARG A 86 11.61 -8.20 0.40
C ARG A 86 11.58 -7.35 -0.87
N PRO A 87 11.10 -7.88 -2.00
CA PRO A 87 11.23 -7.23 -3.30
C PRO A 87 10.27 -6.03 -3.38
N GLN A 88 10.84 -4.86 -3.67
CA GLN A 88 10.11 -3.61 -3.91
C GLN A 88 10.12 -3.21 -5.37
N ALA A 89 11.08 -3.73 -6.14
CA ALA A 89 11.25 -3.46 -7.56
C ALA A 89 11.39 -4.76 -8.34
N LEU A 90 10.90 -4.72 -9.58
CA LEU A 90 10.97 -5.81 -10.55
C LEU A 90 11.21 -5.21 -11.93
N ALA A 91 12.17 -5.76 -12.67
CA ALA A 91 12.39 -5.43 -14.06
C ALA A 91 12.55 -6.68 -14.91
N ILE A 92 12.00 -6.66 -16.12
CA ILE A 92 12.09 -7.76 -17.10
C ILE A 92 13.07 -7.32 -18.19
N SER A 93 14.02 -8.18 -18.54
CA SER A 93 14.97 -7.86 -19.62
C SER A 93 14.22 -7.66 -20.94
N PRO A 94 14.71 -6.78 -21.84
CA PRO A 94 14.06 -6.50 -23.12
C PRO A 94 13.84 -7.75 -23.99
N ASP A 95 14.75 -8.73 -23.90
CA ASP A 95 14.65 -10.01 -24.60
C ASP A 95 13.75 -11.04 -23.89
N GLY A 96 13.30 -10.73 -22.68
CA GLY A 96 12.45 -11.62 -21.87
C GLY A 96 13.16 -12.84 -21.29
N HIS A 97 14.50 -12.89 -21.26
CA HIS A 97 15.22 -14.07 -20.74
C HIS A 97 15.52 -14.01 -19.25
N MET A 98 15.38 -12.84 -18.64
CA MET A 98 15.61 -12.61 -17.22
C MET A 98 14.54 -11.74 -16.62
N VAL A 99 14.21 -12.01 -15.35
CA VAL A 99 13.49 -11.09 -14.47
C VAL A 99 14.41 -10.80 -13.29
N VAL A 100 14.61 -9.54 -12.98
CA VAL A 100 15.42 -9.13 -11.83
C VAL A 100 14.54 -8.47 -10.79
N VAL A 101 14.85 -8.74 -9.51
CA VAL A 101 14.15 -8.14 -8.37
C VAL A 101 15.17 -7.66 -7.34
N SER A 102 14.84 -6.57 -6.67
CA SER A 102 15.62 -6.02 -5.57
C SER A 102 14.69 -5.37 -4.52
N GLY A 103 15.23 -5.14 -3.33
CA GLY A 103 14.47 -4.56 -2.23
C GLY A 103 15.35 -4.31 -1.00
N LYS A 104 14.88 -4.72 0.17
CA LYS A 104 15.67 -4.63 1.40
C LYS A 104 16.74 -5.71 1.46
N THR A 105 17.80 -5.52 0.71
CA THR A 105 18.99 -6.38 0.64
C THR A 105 20.14 -5.64 -0.05
N ASN A 106 21.34 -6.19 0.03
CA ASN A 106 22.51 -5.75 -0.74
C ASN A 106 22.74 -6.60 -2.02
N GLU A 107 21.73 -7.32 -2.46
CA GLU A 107 21.79 -8.22 -3.60
C GLU A 107 20.74 -7.87 -4.67
N LEU A 108 21.10 -8.09 -5.93
CA LEU A 108 20.18 -8.19 -7.05
C LEU A 108 19.88 -9.68 -7.29
N VAL A 109 18.61 -10.05 -7.32
CA VAL A 109 18.19 -11.44 -7.52
C VAL A 109 17.68 -11.64 -8.94
N VAL A 110 18.27 -12.61 -9.64
CA VAL A 110 17.93 -12.97 -11.02
C VAL A 110 17.05 -14.21 -11.03
N LEU A 111 15.93 -14.13 -11.72
CA LEU A 111 14.93 -15.18 -11.85
C LEU A 111 14.84 -15.67 -13.30
N ASP A 112 14.70 -16.99 -13.47
CA ASP A 112 14.40 -17.58 -14.78
C ASP A 112 12.89 -17.55 -15.02
N PRO A 113 12.39 -16.87 -16.06
CA PRO A 113 10.97 -16.82 -16.36
C PRO A 113 10.38 -18.15 -16.83
N LEU A 114 11.18 -19.12 -17.24
CA LEU A 114 10.72 -20.43 -17.69
C LEU A 114 10.58 -21.42 -16.54
N SER A 115 11.65 -21.58 -15.75
CA SER A 115 11.66 -22.52 -14.62
C SER A 115 11.08 -21.95 -13.33
N LEU A 116 10.88 -20.63 -13.24
CA LEU A 116 10.46 -19.92 -12.03
C LEU A 116 11.42 -20.18 -10.85
N GLN A 117 12.72 -20.18 -11.12
CA GLN A 117 13.75 -20.40 -10.12
C GLN A 117 14.69 -19.20 -10.01
N VAL A 118 15.34 -19.07 -8.85
CA VAL A 118 16.44 -18.13 -8.68
C VAL A 118 17.66 -18.68 -9.41
N LEU A 119 18.11 -17.94 -10.42
CA LEU A 119 19.33 -18.28 -11.17
C LEU A 119 20.58 -17.77 -10.46
N GLN A 120 20.51 -16.57 -9.90
CA GLN A 120 21.69 -15.90 -9.36
C GLN A 120 21.27 -14.91 -8.28
N ARG A 121 22.17 -14.74 -7.29
CA ARG A 121 22.19 -13.60 -6.36
C ARG A 121 23.50 -12.87 -6.56
N VAL A 122 23.41 -11.56 -6.82
CA VAL A 122 24.56 -10.72 -7.20
C VAL A 122 24.66 -9.59 -6.20
N GLU A 123 25.77 -9.54 -5.48
CA GLU A 123 26.05 -8.47 -4.53
C GLU A 123 26.21 -7.13 -5.23
N PHE A 124 25.85 -6.04 -4.56
CA PHE A 124 25.96 -4.70 -5.13
C PHE A 124 27.44 -4.27 -5.23
N PRO A 125 27.83 -3.53 -6.29
CA PRO A 125 29.15 -2.94 -6.38
C PRO A 125 29.40 -1.94 -5.25
N ALA A 126 30.66 -1.83 -4.82
CA ALA A 126 31.07 -0.93 -3.75
C ALA A 126 30.79 0.55 -4.08
N GLU A 127 30.64 1.38 -3.03
CA GLU A 127 30.41 2.83 -3.20
C GLU A 127 31.62 3.60 -3.74
N GLU A 128 32.81 3.16 -3.41
CA GLU A 128 34.06 3.95 -3.60
C GLU A 128 34.66 3.86 -5.00
N GLN A 129 34.01 3.27 -5.98
CA GLN A 129 34.57 3.17 -7.30
C GLN A 129 34.55 4.51 -8.02
N LYS A 130 35.74 5.00 -8.40
CA LYS A 130 35.91 6.29 -9.11
C LYS A 130 35.77 6.20 -10.62
N GLU A 131 36.00 5.03 -11.21
CA GLU A 131 35.94 4.83 -12.68
C GLU A 131 35.11 3.58 -13.01
N PRO A 132 34.22 3.65 -13.98
CA PRO A 132 33.52 2.46 -14.44
C PRO A 132 34.53 1.52 -15.11
N PRO A 133 34.46 0.18 -14.82
CA PRO A 133 35.31 -0.77 -15.49
C PRO A 133 35.02 -0.80 -17.01
N PRO A 134 35.99 -1.17 -17.85
CA PRO A 134 35.74 -1.40 -19.27
C PRO A 134 34.59 -2.41 -19.43
N ALA A 135 33.75 -2.22 -20.43
CA ALA A 135 32.55 -3.04 -20.65
C ALA A 135 32.81 -4.57 -20.80
N SER A 136 34.06 -4.97 -21.02
CA SER A 136 34.51 -6.37 -21.12
C SER A 136 35.12 -6.92 -19.82
N SER A 137 35.20 -6.12 -18.75
CA SER A 137 35.82 -6.55 -17.50
C SER A 137 34.79 -7.11 -16.52
N ALA A 138 34.91 -8.41 -16.20
CA ALA A 138 34.21 -9.05 -15.10
C ALA A 138 34.87 -8.76 -13.75
N ASN A 139 35.56 -7.65 -13.58
CA ASN A 139 36.20 -7.30 -12.34
C ASN A 139 35.15 -7.12 -11.25
N ILE A 140 35.16 -8.06 -10.32
CA ILE A 140 34.34 -8.01 -9.11
C ILE A 140 34.89 -6.87 -8.26
N ILE A 141 34.09 -5.83 -8.12
CA ILE A 141 34.35 -4.75 -7.18
C ILE A 141 33.98 -5.25 -5.79
N ASN A 142 34.66 -4.75 -4.76
CA ASN A 142 34.31 -5.06 -3.39
C ASN A 142 32.81 -4.85 -3.16
N PRO A 143 32.09 -5.85 -2.59
CA PRO A 143 30.65 -5.74 -2.39
C PRO A 143 30.26 -4.60 -1.45
N ASP A 144 29.14 -3.93 -1.73
CA ASP A 144 28.54 -2.96 -0.81
C ASP A 144 27.64 -3.68 0.21
N GLN A 145 28.20 -4.00 1.37
CA GLN A 145 27.50 -4.72 2.44
C GLN A 145 26.34 -3.94 3.06
N LYS A 146 26.26 -2.63 2.85
CA LYS A 146 25.22 -1.75 3.37
C LYS A 146 24.25 -1.28 2.29
N GLY A 147 24.54 -1.60 1.04
CA GLY A 147 23.70 -1.21 -0.09
C GLY A 147 22.32 -1.86 -0.03
N GLN A 148 21.31 -1.15 -0.43
CA GLN A 148 19.96 -1.67 -0.62
C GLN A 148 19.17 -0.75 -1.55
N LEU A 149 18.12 -1.29 -2.18
CA LEU A 149 17.24 -0.51 -3.05
C LEU A 149 16.64 0.66 -2.29
N SER A 150 16.62 1.83 -2.92
CA SER A 150 15.82 2.96 -2.50
C SER A 150 14.50 2.98 -3.26
N TYR A 151 13.43 2.56 -2.62
CA TYR A 151 12.06 2.49 -3.16
C TYR A 151 11.90 1.54 -4.37
N THR A 152 11.91 2.04 -5.64
CA THR A 152 11.53 1.25 -6.83
C THR A 152 12.45 1.42 -8.03
N GLY A 153 13.57 2.08 -7.90
CA GLY A 153 14.46 2.41 -9.03
C GLY A 153 15.27 1.21 -9.52
N LEU A 154 14.72 0.41 -10.44
CA LEU A 154 15.38 -0.73 -11.08
C LEU A 154 14.95 -0.83 -12.53
N ILE A 155 15.89 -0.66 -13.49
CA ILE A 155 15.61 -0.72 -14.93
C ILE A 155 16.76 -1.38 -15.71
N PHE A 156 16.44 -1.97 -16.84
CA PHE A 156 17.41 -2.36 -17.87
C PHE A 156 17.69 -1.20 -18.84
N SER A 157 18.90 -1.18 -19.43
CA SER A 157 19.15 -0.38 -20.62
C SER A 157 18.31 -0.89 -21.81
N PRO A 158 18.02 -0.03 -22.82
CA PRO A 158 17.21 -0.45 -23.98
C PRO A 158 17.78 -1.64 -24.75
N ASP A 159 19.10 -1.81 -24.78
CA ASP A 159 19.81 -2.93 -25.39
C ASP A 159 19.89 -4.17 -24.47
N GLY A 160 19.47 -4.05 -23.22
CA GLY A 160 19.48 -5.13 -22.22
C GLY A 160 20.85 -5.43 -21.61
N HIS A 161 21.90 -4.67 -21.93
CA HIS A 161 23.26 -4.96 -21.48
C HIS A 161 23.61 -4.41 -20.10
N LEU A 162 22.90 -3.39 -19.63
CA LEU A 162 23.10 -2.79 -18.32
C LEU A 162 21.83 -2.82 -17.50
N ILE A 163 22.01 -2.86 -16.16
CA ILE A 163 20.95 -2.72 -15.18
C ILE A 163 21.35 -1.59 -14.25
N PHE A 164 20.41 -0.69 -13.99
CA PHE A 164 20.57 0.44 -13.08
C PHE A 164 19.66 0.26 -11.86
N LEU A 165 20.21 0.45 -10.68
CA LEU A 165 19.53 0.28 -9.40
C LEU A 165 19.75 1.50 -8.51
N SER A 166 18.67 2.11 -8.03
CA SER A 166 18.72 3.20 -7.04
C SER A 166 19.18 2.67 -5.68
N ASN A 167 20.24 3.24 -5.11
CA ASN A 167 20.75 2.84 -3.81
C ASN A 167 20.47 3.91 -2.74
N VAL A 168 19.92 3.46 -1.61
CA VAL A 168 19.56 4.29 -0.45
C VAL A 168 20.71 5.18 0.06
N ASN A 169 21.97 4.82 -0.20
CA ASN A 169 23.17 5.57 0.22
C ASN A 169 23.53 6.73 -0.72
N GLY A 170 22.69 7.10 -1.69
CA GLY A 170 22.91 8.25 -2.57
C GLY A 170 23.69 7.91 -3.83
N SER A 171 23.48 6.73 -4.39
CA SER A 171 24.16 6.28 -5.59
C SER A 171 23.25 5.45 -6.50
N ILE A 172 23.71 5.22 -7.73
CA ILE A 172 23.13 4.26 -8.66
C ILE A 172 24.13 3.11 -8.83
N LYS A 173 23.69 1.91 -8.50
CA LYS A 173 24.44 0.69 -8.74
C LYS A 173 24.22 0.21 -10.16
N VAL A 174 25.30 -0.08 -10.87
CA VAL A 174 25.27 -0.52 -12.27
C VAL A 174 25.79 -1.95 -12.36
N PHE A 175 25.06 -2.78 -13.10
CA PHE A 175 25.43 -4.17 -13.35
C PHE A 175 25.52 -4.40 -14.87
N SER A 176 26.43 -5.29 -15.26
CA SER A 176 26.52 -5.81 -16.63
C SER A 176 25.61 -7.03 -16.77
N ALA A 177 24.79 -7.05 -17.81
CA ALA A 177 23.93 -8.17 -18.20
C ALA A 177 24.26 -8.64 -19.63
N ALA A 178 25.48 -8.39 -20.11
CA ALA A 178 25.91 -8.69 -21.49
C ALA A 178 25.94 -10.20 -21.81
N GLN A 179 26.00 -11.07 -20.81
CA GLN A 179 25.91 -12.52 -20.98
C GLN A 179 24.48 -12.97 -20.67
N ARG A 180 23.85 -13.70 -21.58
CA ARG A 180 22.50 -14.24 -21.39
C ARG A 180 22.38 -14.98 -20.05
N LYS A 181 21.40 -14.57 -19.23
CA LYS A 181 21.10 -15.14 -17.92
C LYS A 181 22.16 -14.96 -16.81
N MET A 182 23.20 -14.19 -17.07
CA MET A 182 24.25 -13.90 -16.10
C MET A 182 24.43 -12.40 -15.92
N ILE A 183 24.48 -11.98 -14.66
CA ILE A 183 24.70 -10.59 -14.27
C ILE A 183 25.96 -10.51 -13.44
N ALA A 184 26.74 -9.46 -13.64
CA ALA A 184 27.91 -9.14 -12.84
C ALA A 184 27.83 -7.70 -12.33
N PRO A 185 28.31 -7.41 -11.08
CA PRO A 185 28.44 -6.04 -10.65
C PRO A 185 29.43 -5.30 -11.58
N SER A 186 29.12 -4.04 -11.91
CA SER A 186 29.95 -3.23 -12.77
C SER A 186 30.58 -2.08 -11.98
N HIS A 187 29.82 -1.02 -11.75
CA HIS A 187 30.32 0.16 -11.05
C HIS A 187 29.21 0.89 -10.31
N THR A 188 29.58 1.93 -9.57
CA THR A 188 28.64 2.80 -8.86
C THR A 188 28.76 4.22 -9.40
N ILE A 189 27.61 4.85 -9.67
CA ILE A 189 27.51 6.27 -10.03
C ILE A 189 27.10 7.03 -8.76
N ALA A 190 27.97 7.89 -8.25
CA ALA A 190 27.65 8.73 -7.10
C ALA A 190 26.69 9.85 -7.52
N LEU A 191 25.68 10.13 -6.68
CA LEU A 191 24.77 11.24 -6.89
C LEU A 191 25.26 12.50 -6.16
N PRO A 192 24.87 13.70 -6.64
CA PRO A 192 25.18 14.93 -5.93
C PRO A 192 24.53 14.93 -4.55
N PRO A 193 25.12 15.63 -3.56
CA PRO A 193 24.55 15.75 -2.25
C PRO A 193 23.13 16.30 -2.29
N ALA A 194 22.25 15.76 -1.45
CA ALA A 194 20.93 16.31 -1.25
C ALA A 194 21.01 17.70 -0.62
N ASN A 195 20.08 18.57 -0.99
CA ASN A 195 19.93 19.90 -0.41
C ASN A 195 19.06 19.91 0.86
N ALA A 196 18.83 18.75 1.45
CA ALA A 196 18.08 18.64 2.68
C ALA A 196 18.91 19.07 3.91
N PRO A 197 18.32 19.77 4.88
CA PRO A 197 19.06 20.29 6.05
C PRO A 197 19.76 19.22 6.88
N ARG A 198 19.15 18.02 7.06
CA ARG A 198 19.62 17.00 8.00
C ARG A 198 20.14 15.72 7.36
N ARG A 199 20.30 15.68 6.03
CA ARG A 199 20.89 14.54 5.33
C ARG A 199 21.59 14.97 4.05
N LYS A 200 22.86 14.57 3.90
CA LYS A 200 23.68 14.85 2.72
C LYS A 200 23.48 13.82 1.61
N ALA A 201 23.39 12.54 1.94
CA ALA A 201 23.18 11.51 0.95
C ALA A 201 21.80 11.64 0.30
N GLU A 202 21.76 11.70 -1.02
CA GLU A 202 20.51 11.69 -1.79
C GLU A 202 19.75 10.38 -1.58
N ILE A 203 18.44 10.41 -1.82
CA ILE A 203 17.57 9.24 -1.82
C ILE A 203 17.05 9.09 -3.26
N PRO A 204 17.74 8.34 -4.13
CA PRO A 204 17.25 8.14 -5.49
C PRO A 204 16.02 7.23 -5.47
N ALA A 205 15.00 7.56 -6.26
CA ALA A 205 13.80 6.75 -6.43
C ALA A 205 13.71 6.22 -7.88
N GLY A 206 12.67 6.56 -8.61
CA GLY A 206 12.42 6.09 -9.97
C GLY A 206 13.51 6.52 -10.97
N LEU A 207 13.70 5.68 -11.99
CA LEU A 207 14.71 5.83 -13.03
C LEU A 207 14.04 5.79 -14.41
N ALA A 208 14.59 6.55 -15.37
CA ALA A 208 14.25 6.43 -16.78
C ALA A 208 15.50 6.65 -17.64
N LEU A 209 15.62 5.90 -18.74
CA LEU A 209 16.68 6.09 -19.73
C LEU A 209 16.13 6.78 -20.97
N SER A 210 16.96 7.60 -21.60
CA SER A 210 16.70 8.08 -22.95
C SER A 210 16.60 6.92 -23.94
N PRO A 211 15.87 7.05 -25.06
CA PRO A 211 15.70 5.96 -26.02
C PRO A 211 17.01 5.38 -26.56
N ASP A 212 18.06 6.21 -26.65
CA ASP A 212 19.42 5.82 -27.10
C ASP A 212 20.27 5.22 -25.94
N GLY A 213 19.75 5.19 -24.72
CA GLY A 213 20.45 4.68 -23.53
C GLY A 213 21.59 5.57 -23.03
N GLN A 214 21.81 6.77 -23.62
CA GLN A 214 22.96 7.62 -23.29
C GLN A 214 22.73 8.50 -22.06
N LYS A 215 21.49 8.74 -21.66
CA LYS A 215 21.13 9.59 -20.54
C LYS A 215 20.24 8.84 -19.56
N LEU A 216 20.61 8.91 -18.28
CA LEU A 216 19.82 8.38 -17.17
C LEU A 216 19.19 9.55 -16.41
N TYR A 217 17.88 9.48 -16.17
CA TYR A 217 17.12 10.42 -15.36
C TYR A 217 16.75 9.75 -14.04
N VAL A 218 17.10 10.41 -12.93
CA VAL A 218 16.95 9.89 -11.58
C VAL A 218 16.08 10.83 -10.75
N CYS A 219 15.02 10.33 -10.14
CA CYS A 219 14.26 11.07 -9.14
C CYS A 219 15.08 11.20 -7.85
N GLY A 220 15.59 12.38 -7.55
CA GLY A 220 16.21 12.72 -6.26
C GLY A 220 15.12 13.03 -5.24
N ASN A 221 14.62 11.98 -4.58
CA ASN A 221 13.43 12.05 -3.72
C ASN A 221 13.62 13.01 -2.54
N LEU A 222 14.82 13.10 -1.98
CA LEU A 222 15.09 13.98 -0.84
C LEU A 222 15.35 15.44 -1.28
N SER A 223 16.05 15.63 -2.40
CA SER A 223 16.39 16.98 -2.90
C SER A 223 15.27 17.66 -3.69
N ASN A 224 14.17 16.95 -3.97
CA ASN A 224 13.06 17.44 -4.81
C ASN A 224 13.56 17.83 -6.21
N ARG A 225 14.38 16.98 -6.84
CA ARG A 225 15.01 17.21 -8.14
C ARG A 225 14.90 16.00 -9.06
N LEU A 226 14.87 16.25 -10.35
CA LEU A 226 15.21 15.27 -11.37
C LEU A 226 16.68 15.48 -11.76
N ILE A 227 17.49 14.42 -11.74
CA ILE A 227 18.93 14.43 -11.99
C ILE A 227 19.16 13.78 -13.34
N GLU A 228 19.81 14.48 -14.28
CA GLU A 228 20.24 13.96 -15.58
C GLU A 228 21.72 13.55 -15.52
N ILE A 229 22.01 12.33 -15.92
CA ILE A 229 23.34 11.72 -15.87
C ILE A 229 23.73 11.22 -17.25
N ASN A 230 24.97 11.48 -17.66
CA ASN A 230 25.59 10.84 -18.82
C ASN A 230 25.94 9.39 -18.46
N VAL A 231 25.35 8.41 -19.14
CA VAL A 231 25.53 6.98 -18.82
C VAL A 231 26.97 6.52 -19.03
N PRO A 232 27.63 6.82 -20.16
CA PRO A 232 29.03 6.42 -20.41
C PRO A 232 30.04 6.95 -19.39
N THR A 233 29.87 8.20 -18.92
CA THR A 233 30.85 8.84 -18.03
C THR A 233 30.44 8.83 -16.55
N GLY A 234 29.16 8.60 -16.24
CA GLY A 234 28.60 8.75 -14.90
C GLY A 234 28.48 10.20 -14.41
N GLU A 235 28.75 11.18 -15.26
CA GLU A 235 28.71 12.60 -14.91
C GLU A 235 27.28 13.13 -14.81
N VAL A 236 27.02 13.95 -13.81
CA VAL A 236 25.77 14.70 -13.67
C VAL A 236 25.78 15.87 -14.65
N LEU A 237 24.87 15.85 -15.61
CA LEU A 237 24.77 16.88 -16.66
C LEU A 237 23.93 18.07 -16.20
N ARG A 238 22.75 17.80 -15.62
CA ARG A 238 21.77 18.82 -15.22
C ARG A 238 20.95 18.40 -14.02
N LEU A 239 20.43 19.39 -13.29
CA LEU A 239 19.48 19.23 -12.20
C LEU A 239 18.22 20.05 -12.53
N PHE A 240 17.06 19.43 -12.42
CA PHE A 240 15.78 20.09 -12.65
C PHE A 240 14.98 20.12 -11.34
N ASP A 241 14.48 21.27 -10.99
CA ASP A 241 13.60 21.41 -9.84
C ASP A 241 12.20 20.84 -10.15
N VAL A 242 11.69 19.96 -9.27
CA VAL A 242 10.39 19.32 -9.37
C VAL A 242 9.61 19.46 -8.05
N GLY A 243 8.43 18.85 -7.93
CA GLY A 243 7.65 18.86 -6.70
C GLY A 243 8.32 18.13 -5.51
N VAL A 244 7.58 17.97 -4.43
CA VAL A 244 8.10 17.40 -3.18
C VAL A 244 8.11 15.87 -3.23
N ALA A 245 9.25 15.28 -2.91
CA ALA A 245 9.49 13.85 -2.88
C ALA A 245 9.18 13.15 -4.22
N PRO A 246 9.92 13.47 -5.31
CA PRO A 246 9.74 12.85 -6.61
C PRO A 246 9.97 11.34 -6.52
N PHE A 247 9.06 10.55 -7.13
CA PHE A 247 9.05 9.11 -6.95
C PHE A 247 9.27 8.33 -8.25
N ALA A 248 8.54 8.63 -9.32
CA ALA A 248 8.68 7.97 -10.61
C ALA A 248 8.88 9.00 -11.72
N VAL A 249 9.59 8.59 -12.77
CA VAL A 249 9.80 9.39 -13.97
C VAL A 249 9.55 8.56 -15.22
N VAL A 250 8.87 9.14 -16.21
CA VAL A 250 8.73 8.59 -17.56
C VAL A 250 9.05 9.66 -18.60
N LEU A 251 9.65 9.23 -19.70
CA LEU A 251 10.03 10.11 -20.79
C LEU A 251 9.05 9.96 -21.97
N LYS A 252 8.63 11.09 -22.53
CA LYS A 252 7.88 11.12 -23.78
C LYS A 252 8.37 12.27 -24.65
N ASP A 253 8.93 11.91 -25.79
CA ASP A 253 9.57 12.86 -26.70
C ASP A 253 10.60 13.71 -25.90
N ASP A 254 10.55 15.03 -25.98
CA ASP A 254 11.44 15.94 -25.25
C ASP A 254 10.92 16.31 -23.84
N LYS A 255 9.95 15.55 -23.29
CA LYS A 255 9.39 15.80 -21.96
C LYS A 255 9.73 14.69 -20.96
N ALA A 256 10.01 15.09 -19.73
CA ALA A 256 9.98 14.20 -18.57
C ALA A 256 8.74 14.50 -17.71
N TYR A 257 8.01 13.46 -17.33
CA TYR A 257 6.91 13.51 -16.37
C TYR A 257 7.37 12.87 -15.07
N VAL A 258 7.31 13.64 -13.98
CA VAL A 258 7.81 13.21 -12.66
C VAL A 258 6.70 13.27 -11.63
N SER A 259 6.33 12.13 -11.05
CA SER A 259 5.36 12.10 -9.94
C SER A 259 6.00 12.55 -8.63
N ASN A 260 5.27 13.30 -7.81
CA ASN A 260 5.74 13.87 -6.55
C ASN A 260 4.78 13.49 -5.42
N TRP A 261 5.23 12.69 -4.48
CA TRP A 261 4.42 12.22 -3.36
C TRP A 261 3.75 13.34 -2.56
N GLY A 262 4.49 14.43 -2.33
CA GLY A 262 4.03 15.58 -1.57
C GLY A 262 3.45 16.72 -2.40
N GLY A 263 3.22 16.48 -3.71
CA GLY A 263 2.67 17.49 -4.60
C GLY A 263 3.69 18.56 -5.02
N ARG A 264 3.18 19.73 -5.41
CA ARG A 264 4.04 20.86 -5.79
C ARG A 264 4.84 21.38 -4.60
N ARG A 265 5.91 22.09 -4.85
CA ARG A 265 6.64 22.81 -3.80
C ARG A 265 5.71 23.83 -3.12
N PRO A 266 5.71 23.90 -1.78
CA PRO A 266 4.91 24.88 -1.06
C PRO A 266 5.32 26.32 -1.41
N GLY A 267 4.32 27.18 -1.59
CA GLY A 267 4.51 28.63 -1.72
C GLY A 267 4.42 29.33 -0.37
N PRO A 268 4.71 30.66 -0.34
CA PRO A 268 4.72 31.43 0.92
C PRO A 268 3.40 31.46 1.69
N ALA A 269 2.27 31.24 1.03
CA ALA A 269 0.95 31.22 1.65
C ALA A 269 0.45 29.82 2.05
N ASP A 270 1.21 28.76 1.74
CA ASP A 270 0.81 27.39 2.07
C ASP A 270 1.14 27.08 3.54
N LEU A 271 0.23 26.37 4.19
CA LEU A 271 0.52 25.74 5.47
C LEU A 271 1.45 24.55 5.22
N VAL A 272 2.56 24.48 5.95
CA VAL A 272 3.58 23.47 5.76
C VAL A 272 3.78 22.61 6.99
N GLY A 273 4.10 21.35 6.78
CA GLY A 273 4.52 20.41 7.80
C GLY A 273 5.83 19.72 7.42
N PRO A 274 6.46 19.01 8.37
CA PRO A 274 7.71 18.27 8.12
C PRO A 274 7.48 17.11 7.14
N ALA A 275 8.49 16.87 6.30
CA ALA A 275 8.52 15.78 5.33
C ALA A 275 9.82 14.95 5.43
N GLY A 276 10.35 14.81 6.64
CA GLY A 276 11.60 14.11 6.94
C GLY A 276 12.86 14.93 6.60
N ARG A 277 13.92 14.73 7.37
CA ARG A 277 15.26 15.31 7.19
C ARG A 277 15.30 16.84 7.06
N GLY A 278 14.32 17.54 7.67
CA GLY A 278 14.21 19.00 7.59
C GLY A 278 13.60 19.53 6.30
N THR A 279 13.06 18.67 5.44
CA THR A 279 12.27 19.09 4.27
C THR A 279 10.83 19.40 4.68
N LEU A 280 10.11 20.14 3.83
CA LEU A 280 8.75 20.59 4.09
C LEU A 280 7.80 20.15 2.97
N VAL A 281 6.53 19.93 3.36
CA VAL A 281 5.42 19.61 2.45
C VAL A 281 4.19 20.43 2.83
N LYS A 282 3.34 20.71 1.85
CA LYS A 282 2.03 21.32 2.09
C LYS A 282 1.12 20.34 2.85
N VAL A 283 0.47 20.81 3.90
CA VAL A 283 -0.42 20.02 4.75
C VAL A 283 -1.82 20.64 4.86
N ASP A 284 -2.82 19.81 5.14
CA ASP A 284 -4.15 20.31 5.47
C ASP A 284 -4.21 20.90 6.89
N PRO A 285 -5.06 21.90 7.14
CA PRO A 285 -5.08 22.60 8.42
C PRO A 285 -5.71 21.81 9.58
N GLU A 286 -6.47 20.74 9.30
CA GLU A 286 -7.19 19.99 10.33
C GLU A 286 -6.35 18.85 10.91
N LYS A 287 -5.71 18.06 10.03
CA LYS A 287 -4.99 16.82 10.38
C LYS A 287 -3.47 16.97 10.31
N PHE A 288 -2.97 18.01 9.64
CA PHE A 288 -1.53 18.22 9.39
C PHE A 288 -0.87 17.09 8.59
N ILE A 289 -1.60 16.52 7.66
CA ILE A 289 -1.17 15.45 6.77
C ILE A 289 -0.95 16.04 5.38
N ALA A 290 0.01 15.52 4.61
CA ALA A 290 0.24 15.95 3.24
C ALA A 290 -1.06 15.89 2.41
N CYS A 291 -1.41 17.01 1.78
CA CYS A 291 -2.74 17.19 1.18
C CYS A 291 -2.74 17.39 -0.34
N GLU A 292 -1.61 17.15 -1.00
CA GLU A 292 -1.47 17.34 -2.45
C GLU A 292 -0.58 16.26 -3.06
N GLY A 293 -0.92 15.82 -4.27
CA GLY A 293 -0.06 15.04 -5.15
C GLY A 293 0.07 15.75 -6.49
N SER A 294 1.19 15.61 -7.19
CA SER A 294 1.39 16.29 -8.46
C SER A 294 2.27 15.50 -9.43
N ILE A 295 2.28 15.96 -10.68
CA ILE A 295 3.21 15.54 -11.72
C ILE A 295 3.87 16.79 -12.30
N SER A 296 5.19 16.90 -12.13
CA SER A 296 5.99 17.94 -12.80
C SER A 296 6.25 17.55 -14.24
N VAL A 297 6.00 18.45 -15.18
CA VAL A 297 6.28 18.29 -16.61
C VAL A 297 7.50 19.15 -16.95
N ILE A 298 8.62 18.52 -17.30
CA ILE A 298 9.88 19.17 -17.61
C ILE A 298 10.13 19.09 -19.13
N ASP A 299 10.45 20.21 -19.74
CA ASP A 299 11.05 20.25 -21.08
C ASP A 299 12.54 19.94 -21.00
N LEU A 300 12.94 18.82 -21.57
CA LEU A 300 14.31 18.32 -21.46
C LEU A 300 15.30 19.12 -22.32
N ALA A 301 14.84 19.82 -23.36
CA ALA A 301 15.72 20.66 -24.20
C ALA A 301 16.10 21.94 -23.45
N SER A 302 15.12 22.69 -22.96
CA SER A 302 15.33 23.95 -22.25
C SER A 302 15.62 23.79 -20.74
N GLY A 303 15.28 22.66 -20.15
CA GLY A 303 15.39 22.42 -18.73
C GLY A 303 14.30 23.10 -17.89
N ARG A 304 13.24 23.62 -18.51
CA ARG A 304 12.18 24.38 -17.82
C ARG A 304 11.05 23.49 -17.34
N LEU A 305 10.54 23.78 -16.16
CA LEU A 305 9.25 23.28 -15.70
C LEU A 305 8.14 23.92 -16.54
N LEU A 306 7.47 23.11 -17.37
CA LEU A 306 6.38 23.57 -18.23
C LEU A 306 5.06 23.66 -17.46
N LYS A 307 4.80 22.68 -16.59
CA LYS A 307 3.53 22.56 -15.87
C LYS A 307 3.69 21.71 -14.62
N GLU A 308 2.89 22.04 -13.61
CA GLU A 308 2.64 21.18 -12.46
C GLU A 308 1.19 20.71 -12.53
N ILE A 309 0.97 19.42 -12.77
CA ILE A 309 -0.36 18.80 -12.88
C ILE A 309 -0.77 18.29 -11.52
N ILE A 310 -1.81 18.85 -10.92
CA ILE A 310 -2.34 18.36 -9.66
C ILE A 310 -3.13 17.07 -9.90
N VAL A 311 -2.82 16.05 -9.10
CA VAL A 311 -3.42 14.71 -9.15
C VAL A 311 -3.85 14.27 -7.74
N GLY A 312 -4.17 12.98 -7.55
CA GLY A 312 -4.51 12.47 -6.23
C GLY A 312 -3.29 12.40 -5.28
N LEU A 313 -3.57 12.14 -4.01
CA LEU A 313 -2.57 12.12 -2.94
C LEU A 313 -1.59 10.97 -3.11
N HIS A 314 -0.34 11.22 -2.72
CA HIS A 314 0.77 10.27 -2.78
C HIS A 314 0.89 9.68 -4.18
N SER A 315 1.09 10.58 -5.17
CA SER A 315 1.26 10.21 -6.57
C SER A 315 2.54 9.39 -6.75
N SER A 316 2.36 8.10 -7.03
CA SER A 316 3.43 7.08 -7.05
C SER A 316 3.82 6.70 -8.48
N ALA A 317 3.51 5.46 -8.88
CA ALA A 317 3.92 4.94 -10.19
C ALA A 317 3.32 5.72 -11.37
N LEU A 318 4.12 5.83 -12.42
CA LEU A 318 3.76 6.37 -13.72
C LEU A 318 3.91 5.31 -14.81
N THR A 319 3.00 5.30 -15.78
CA THR A 319 3.15 4.50 -17.00
C THR A 319 2.50 5.20 -18.20
N LEU A 320 3.09 5.07 -19.38
CA LEU A 320 2.50 5.51 -20.63
C LEU A 320 1.65 4.39 -21.24
N SER A 321 0.51 4.76 -21.84
CA SER A 321 -0.21 3.82 -22.70
C SER A 321 0.68 3.39 -23.89
N PRO A 322 0.47 2.19 -24.48
CA PRO A 322 1.32 1.70 -25.58
C PRO A 322 1.38 2.65 -26.80
N ASP A 323 0.31 3.40 -27.05
CA ASP A 323 0.28 4.45 -28.08
C ASP A 323 0.93 5.77 -27.63
N ARG A 324 1.45 5.83 -26.39
CA ARG A 324 2.10 6.98 -25.75
C ARG A 324 1.22 8.24 -25.65
N ARG A 325 -0.07 8.14 -25.92
CA ARG A 325 -1.01 9.26 -25.85
C ARG A 325 -1.44 9.60 -24.42
N TYR A 326 -1.55 8.61 -23.58
CA TYR A 326 -1.98 8.80 -22.20
C TYR A 326 -0.90 8.42 -21.21
N LEU A 327 -0.71 9.29 -20.23
CA LEU A 327 0.07 9.00 -19.01
C LEU A 327 -0.90 8.63 -17.91
N VAL A 328 -0.64 7.55 -17.19
CA VAL A 328 -1.41 7.14 -16.01
C VAL A 328 -0.54 7.26 -14.77
N CYS A 329 -1.09 7.90 -13.75
CA CYS A 329 -0.48 8.04 -12.42
C CYS A 329 -1.31 7.28 -11.38
N ALA A 330 -0.65 6.46 -10.56
CA ALA A 330 -1.25 5.83 -9.40
C ALA A 330 -1.22 6.78 -8.20
N ASN A 331 -2.39 7.03 -7.59
CA ASN A 331 -2.53 7.90 -6.42
C ASN A 331 -2.76 7.02 -5.18
N ALA A 332 -1.68 6.60 -4.52
CA ALA A 332 -1.69 5.55 -3.51
C ALA A 332 -2.50 5.92 -2.27
N ALA A 333 -2.60 7.21 -1.95
CA ALA A 333 -3.39 7.71 -0.83
C ALA A 333 -4.76 8.30 -1.25
N SER A 334 -5.22 8.00 -2.48
CA SER A 334 -6.55 8.39 -2.98
C SER A 334 -7.35 7.23 -3.59
N ASP A 335 -6.81 6.00 -3.60
CA ASP A 335 -7.44 4.80 -4.16
C ASP A 335 -7.89 4.93 -5.62
N ASN A 336 -7.21 5.76 -6.40
CA ASN A 336 -7.56 6.02 -7.79
C ASN A 336 -6.32 6.24 -8.67
N LEU A 337 -6.59 6.35 -9.97
CA LEU A 337 -5.61 6.71 -10.97
C LEU A 337 -6.00 8.02 -11.63
N SER A 338 -5.03 8.87 -11.94
CA SER A 338 -5.21 10.02 -12.81
C SER A 338 -4.72 9.67 -14.21
N VAL A 339 -5.55 9.90 -15.22
CA VAL A 339 -5.21 9.73 -16.64
C VAL A 339 -4.99 11.10 -17.27
N ILE A 340 -3.82 11.32 -17.83
CA ILE A 340 -3.40 12.58 -18.41
C ILE A 340 -3.26 12.41 -19.93
N ASP A 341 -3.85 13.29 -20.75
CA ASP A 341 -3.57 13.36 -22.17
C ASP A 341 -2.24 14.11 -22.37
N THR A 342 -1.22 13.42 -22.90
CA THR A 342 0.14 13.98 -23.03
C THR A 342 0.27 15.06 -24.10
N ARG A 343 -0.76 15.33 -24.90
CA ARG A 343 -0.81 16.42 -25.89
C ARG A 343 -1.18 17.75 -25.25
N THR A 344 -2.00 17.70 -24.19
CA THR A 344 -2.51 18.88 -23.48
C THR A 344 -1.93 19.03 -22.08
N ASP A 345 -1.32 17.95 -21.55
CA ASP A 345 -0.87 17.83 -20.16
C ASP A 345 -1.99 18.11 -19.15
N GLU A 346 -3.21 17.59 -19.45
CA GLU A 346 -4.40 17.76 -18.62
C GLU A 346 -4.91 16.40 -18.14
N VAL A 347 -5.43 16.36 -16.91
CA VAL A 347 -6.16 15.20 -16.40
C VAL A 347 -7.49 15.08 -17.13
N VAL A 348 -7.68 14.00 -17.86
CA VAL A 348 -8.88 13.75 -18.67
C VAL A 348 -9.84 12.76 -18.04
N GLU A 349 -9.36 11.88 -17.15
CA GLU A 349 -10.16 10.88 -16.46
C GLU A 349 -9.56 10.53 -15.10
N THR A 350 -10.41 10.23 -14.11
CA THR A 350 -10.03 9.60 -12.83
C THR A 350 -10.66 8.22 -12.75
N ILE A 351 -9.84 7.18 -12.52
CA ILE A 351 -10.27 5.79 -12.46
C ILE A 351 -10.15 5.29 -11.02
N TRP A 352 -11.27 4.90 -10.42
CA TRP A 352 -11.27 4.25 -9.11
C TRP A 352 -10.81 2.81 -9.23
N VAL A 353 -9.85 2.38 -8.38
CA VAL A 353 -9.31 1.02 -8.36
C VAL A 353 -9.87 0.17 -7.22
N LYS A 354 -10.94 0.64 -6.62
CA LYS A 354 -11.81 -0.07 -5.69
C LYS A 354 -13.20 -0.24 -6.32
N ARG A 355 -14.04 -1.09 -5.75
CA ARG A 355 -15.35 -1.43 -6.35
C ARG A 355 -16.26 -0.21 -6.56
N SER A 356 -16.21 0.74 -5.63
CA SER A 356 -17.01 1.95 -5.63
C SER A 356 -16.24 3.09 -4.96
N PRO A 357 -16.43 4.35 -5.39
CA PRO A 357 -15.90 5.51 -4.66
C PRO A 357 -16.34 5.58 -3.20
N ALA A 358 -17.52 5.03 -2.89
CA ALA A 358 -18.07 4.96 -1.53
C ALA A 358 -17.50 3.82 -0.67
N ASP A 359 -16.69 2.91 -1.23
CA ASP A 359 -16.01 1.88 -0.45
C ASP A 359 -15.00 2.53 0.51
N LEU A 360 -14.71 1.85 1.61
CA LEU A 360 -13.68 2.26 2.56
C LEU A 360 -12.36 2.53 1.84
N PHE A 361 -11.62 3.49 2.34
CA PHE A 361 -10.25 3.79 1.93
C PHE A 361 -9.34 2.58 2.16
N GLY A 362 -8.36 2.38 1.28
CA GLY A 362 -7.30 1.40 1.48
C GLY A 362 -7.08 0.43 0.32
N ALA A 363 -7.20 0.82 -0.93
CA ALA A 363 -6.70 0.04 -2.06
C ALA A 363 -5.18 0.20 -2.21
N SER A 364 -4.66 1.41 -2.03
CA SER A 364 -3.23 1.76 -2.15
C SER A 364 -2.62 1.36 -3.50
N PRO A 365 -3.12 1.90 -4.64
CA PRO A 365 -2.52 1.63 -5.95
C PRO A 365 -1.10 2.18 -6.01
N ASN A 366 -0.10 1.36 -6.40
CA ASN A 366 1.30 1.75 -6.26
C ASN A 366 2.23 1.29 -7.39
N ALA A 367 1.77 0.41 -8.28
CA ALA A 367 2.49 0.01 -9.48
C ALA A 367 1.53 -0.22 -10.64
N LEU A 368 1.98 0.04 -11.86
CA LEU A 368 1.19 0.08 -13.08
C LEU A 368 1.87 -0.68 -14.22
N CYS A 369 1.11 -1.42 -15.01
CA CYS A 369 1.62 -2.06 -16.22
C CYS A 369 0.50 -2.22 -17.24
N PHE A 370 0.73 -1.80 -18.51
CA PHE A 370 -0.18 -2.12 -19.60
C PHE A 370 0.11 -3.50 -20.19
N THR A 371 -0.93 -4.19 -20.64
CA THR A 371 -0.76 -5.27 -21.61
C THR A 371 -0.48 -4.66 -23.01
N PRO A 372 0.18 -5.41 -23.91
CA PRO A 372 0.70 -4.85 -25.17
C PRO A 372 -0.32 -4.14 -26.06
N GLY A 373 -1.56 -4.59 -26.08
CA GLY A 373 -2.61 -3.95 -26.87
C GLY A 373 -3.27 -2.72 -26.22
N GLY A 374 -2.81 -2.28 -25.03
CA GLY A 374 -3.35 -1.11 -24.34
C GLY A 374 -4.76 -1.26 -23.79
N LYS A 375 -5.41 -2.36 -24.06
CA LYS A 375 -6.80 -2.63 -23.61
C LYS A 375 -6.89 -2.79 -22.09
N TRP A 376 -5.89 -3.44 -21.49
CA TRP A 376 -5.85 -3.73 -20.07
C TRP A 376 -4.72 -3.00 -19.38
N LEU A 377 -5.08 -2.26 -18.35
CA LEU A 377 -4.14 -1.68 -17.41
C LEU A 377 -4.21 -2.51 -16.12
N LEU A 378 -3.07 -3.01 -15.67
CA LEU A 378 -2.90 -3.77 -14.44
C LEU A 378 -2.39 -2.83 -13.36
N VAL A 379 -2.97 -2.91 -12.18
CA VAL A 379 -2.66 -2.02 -11.06
C VAL A 379 -2.40 -2.86 -9.81
N ALA A 380 -1.24 -2.71 -9.20
CA ALA A 380 -0.97 -3.30 -7.90
C ALA A 380 -1.69 -2.51 -6.81
N ASN A 381 -2.70 -3.11 -6.20
CA ASN A 381 -3.41 -2.58 -5.04
C ASN A 381 -2.77 -3.15 -3.77
N GLY A 382 -1.81 -2.40 -3.20
CA GLY A 382 -0.94 -2.86 -2.11
C GLY A 382 -1.70 -3.45 -0.93
N THR A 383 -2.58 -2.68 -0.32
CA THR A 383 -3.30 -3.07 0.89
C THR A 383 -4.43 -4.09 0.65
N GLN A 384 -4.89 -4.21 -0.60
CA GLN A 384 -5.86 -5.25 -0.97
C GLN A 384 -5.21 -6.59 -1.32
N ASN A 385 -3.88 -6.68 -1.31
CA ASN A 385 -3.14 -7.88 -1.71
C ASN A 385 -3.60 -8.41 -3.06
N ALA A 386 -3.81 -7.52 -4.01
CA ALA A 386 -4.43 -7.85 -5.30
C ALA A 386 -3.89 -7.02 -6.45
N VAL A 387 -4.00 -7.57 -7.66
CA VAL A 387 -3.84 -6.83 -8.91
C VAL A 387 -5.23 -6.48 -9.46
N ALA A 388 -5.52 -5.20 -9.61
CA ALA A 388 -6.74 -4.73 -10.26
C ALA A 388 -6.55 -4.77 -11.79
N VAL A 389 -7.55 -5.30 -12.48
CA VAL A 389 -7.63 -5.34 -13.94
C VAL A 389 -8.59 -4.25 -14.41
N VAL A 390 -8.06 -3.23 -15.05
CA VAL A 390 -8.80 -2.08 -15.55
C VAL A 390 -8.96 -2.18 -17.07
N GLU A 391 -10.18 -2.10 -17.55
CA GLU A 391 -10.45 -1.90 -18.99
C GLU A 391 -10.21 -0.42 -19.30
N PHE A 392 -9.16 -0.13 -20.08
CA PHE A 392 -8.70 1.22 -20.35
C PHE A 392 -9.37 1.79 -21.60
N LYS A 393 -10.15 2.86 -21.44
CA LYS A 393 -10.95 3.54 -22.49
C LYS A 393 -11.04 5.04 -22.22
N PRO A 394 -9.93 5.76 -22.13
CA PRO A 394 -9.90 7.16 -21.70
C PRO A 394 -10.54 8.11 -22.72
N GLU A 395 -10.48 7.80 -24.01
CA GLU A 395 -11.11 8.59 -25.07
C GLU A 395 -12.63 8.70 -24.92
N LYS A 396 -13.23 7.73 -24.22
CA LYS A 396 -14.68 7.69 -23.90
C LYS A 396 -14.97 8.09 -22.46
N LYS A 397 -13.95 8.34 -21.65
CA LYS A 397 -14.05 8.51 -20.18
C LYS A 397 -14.83 7.36 -19.52
N LYS A 398 -14.54 6.13 -19.95
CA LYS A 398 -15.22 4.89 -19.54
C LYS A 398 -14.27 3.80 -19.10
N SER A 399 -13.08 4.19 -18.66
CA SER A 399 -12.16 3.24 -18.04
C SER A 399 -12.73 2.76 -16.72
N GLN A 400 -12.66 1.45 -16.46
CA GLN A 400 -13.25 0.88 -15.25
C GLN A 400 -12.58 -0.42 -14.83
N ILE A 401 -12.58 -0.68 -13.54
CA ILE A 401 -12.14 -1.95 -12.98
C ILE A 401 -13.08 -3.09 -13.43
N LYS A 402 -12.51 -4.21 -13.87
CA LYS A 402 -13.24 -5.42 -14.27
C LYS A 402 -13.14 -6.53 -13.25
N GLY A 403 -12.13 -6.49 -12.40
CA GLY A 403 -11.96 -7.43 -11.31
C GLY A 403 -10.62 -7.29 -10.63
N LEU A 404 -10.43 -8.14 -9.62
CA LEU A 404 -9.24 -8.23 -8.78
C LEU A 404 -8.66 -9.64 -8.86
N ILE A 405 -7.35 -9.75 -8.87
CA ILE A 405 -6.60 -11.02 -8.85
C ILE A 405 -5.83 -11.06 -7.53
N PRO A 406 -6.08 -12.02 -6.63
CA PRO A 406 -5.36 -12.10 -5.37
C PRO A 406 -3.90 -12.49 -5.59
N VAL A 407 -3.00 -11.83 -4.90
CA VAL A 407 -1.55 -12.07 -4.93
C VAL A 407 -0.99 -12.16 -3.51
N GLY A 408 0.32 -12.12 -3.34
CA GLY A 408 0.93 -12.10 -2.02
C GLY A 408 0.72 -10.78 -1.26
N TRP A 409 1.29 -10.69 -0.06
CA TRP A 409 1.10 -9.58 0.85
C TRP A 409 1.84 -8.34 0.36
N PHE A 410 1.10 -7.29 0.14
CA PHE A 410 1.51 -5.99 -0.35
C PHE A 410 2.29 -6.05 -1.68
N PRO A 411 1.60 -6.22 -2.83
CA PRO A 411 2.22 -6.10 -4.15
C PRO A 411 2.79 -4.69 -4.33
N GLY A 412 4.10 -4.60 -4.63
CA GLY A 412 4.84 -3.35 -4.73
C GLY A 412 5.40 -3.04 -6.11
N ALA A 413 5.53 -4.05 -6.97
CA ALA A 413 5.94 -3.88 -8.36
C ALA A 413 5.26 -4.93 -9.23
N LEU A 414 5.05 -4.61 -10.50
CA LEU A 414 4.51 -5.55 -11.47
C LEU A 414 5.04 -5.28 -12.88
N GLY A 415 5.03 -6.33 -13.71
CA GLY A 415 5.43 -6.27 -15.10
C GLY A 415 4.71 -7.30 -15.96
N TRP A 416 4.66 -7.03 -17.25
CA TRP A 416 4.14 -7.94 -18.25
C TRP A 416 5.27 -8.64 -18.98
N HIS A 417 5.32 -9.96 -18.89
CA HIS A 417 6.30 -10.76 -19.61
C HIS A 417 5.76 -11.10 -21.01
N GLN A 418 6.35 -10.47 -22.04
CA GLN A 418 5.79 -10.47 -23.39
C GLN A 418 5.74 -11.86 -24.02
N SER A 419 6.84 -12.62 -24.00
CA SER A 419 6.90 -13.92 -24.68
C SER A 419 6.11 -15.03 -23.95
N GLN A 420 5.97 -14.93 -22.62
CA GLN A 420 5.20 -15.88 -21.81
C GLN A 420 3.74 -15.49 -21.63
N HIS A 421 3.35 -14.27 -22.02
CA HIS A 421 2.01 -13.71 -21.79
C HIS A 421 1.58 -13.78 -20.31
N GLN A 422 2.51 -13.49 -19.40
CA GLN A 422 2.31 -13.59 -17.96
C GLN A 422 2.49 -12.26 -17.25
N VAL A 423 1.75 -12.10 -16.17
CA VAL A 423 1.91 -11.03 -15.18
C VAL A 423 2.88 -11.50 -14.11
N TRP A 424 3.86 -10.66 -13.80
CA TRP A 424 4.82 -10.85 -12.73
C TRP A 424 4.60 -9.80 -11.67
N VAL A 425 4.46 -10.20 -10.41
CA VAL A 425 4.14 -9.29 -9.30
C VAL A 425 5.09 -9.54 -8.14
N ALA A 426 5.85 -8.54 -7.76
CA ALA A 426 6.68 -8.59 -6.56
C ALA A 426 5.83 -8.24 -5.32
N ASN A 427 5.76 -9.16 -4.35
CA ASN A 427 5.04 -9.00 -3.09
C ASN A 427 6.05 -8.73 -1.98
N ILE A 428 6.02 -7.54 -1.40
CA ILE A 428 7.04 -7.06 -0.45
C ILE A 428 7.14 -7.96 0.79
N LYS A 429 6.00 -8.41 1.32
CA LYS A 429 5.90 -9.23 2.53
C LYS A 429 5.62 -10.72 2.27
N GLY A 430 5.56 -11.13 1.00
CA GLY A 430 5.44 -12.53 0.59
C GLY A 430 4.08 -13.17 0.82
N ILE A 431 4.06 -14.41 1.25
CA ILE A 431 2.82 -15.18 1.43
C ILE A 431 2.64 -15.75 2.84
N ALA A 432 3.52 -15.41 3.78
CA ALA A 432 3.50 -15.91 5.15
C ALA A 432 3.30 -17.45 5.23
N ASP A 433 4.05 -18.19 4.39
CA ASP A 433 3.83 -19.60 4.09
C ASP A 433 4.21 -20.57 5.21
N ARG A 434 5.19 -20.22 6.06
CA ARG A 434 5.71 -21.13 7.10
C ARG A 434 6.20 -20.38 8.32
N PRO A 435 6.02 -20.97 9.52
CA PRO A 435 6.80 -20.57 10.70
C PRO A 435 8.29 -20.77 10.42
N ARG A 436 9.11 -19.91 10.91
CA ARG A 436 10.56 -19.97 10.72
C ARG A 436 11.28 -20.00 12.04
N THR A 437 12.44 -20.63 12.05
CA THR A 437 13.31 -20.62 13.22
C THR A 437 14.21 -19.39 13.16
N ASP A 438 14.11 -18.55 14.18
CA ASP A 438 15.00 -17.40 14.35
C ASP A 438 16.41 -17.86 14.65
N SER A 439 17.39 -17.37 13.88
CA SER A 439 18.79 -17.78 14.01
C SER A 439 19.46 -17.32 15.32
N ARG A 440 18.89 -16.32 16.00
CA ARG A 440 19.44 -15.79 17.25
C ARG A 440 18.85 -16.47 18.47
N SER A 441 17.55 -16.68 18.48
CA SER A 441 16.84 -17.27 19.63
C SER A 441 16.64 -18.78 19.52
N GLY A 442 16.78 -19.37 18.33
CA GLY A 442 16.47 -20.78 18.08
C GLY A 442 14.98 -21.10 18.09
N LEU A 443 14.10 -20.11 18.28
CA LEU A 443 12.66 -20.30 18.40
C LEU A 443 11.99 -20.32 17.03
N THR A 444 11.02 -21.22 16.88
CA THR A 444 10.22 -21.34 15.66
C THR A 444 8.87 -20.65 15.87
N GLY A 445 8.51 -19.75 14.96
CA GLY A 445 7.25 -19.03 15.03
C GLY A 445 7.08 -18.02 13.90
N PHE A 446 6.05 -17.18 14.03
CA PHE A 446 5.85 -16.03 13.15
C PHE A 446 6.46 -14.79 13.78
N ASN A 447 7.43 -14.21 13.07
CA ASN A 447 8.10 -12.99 13.45
C ASN A 447 8.11 -12.05 12.24
N THR A 448 7.73 -10.78 12.42
CA THR A 448 7.66 -9.81 11.34
C THR A 448 9.00 -9.59 10.62
N HIS A 449 10.12 -9.79 11.30
CA HIS A 449 11.46 -9.76 10.68
C HIS A 449 11.72 -10.95 9.75
N GLN A 450 10.97 -12.03 9.88
CA GLN A 450 11.13 -13.25 9.10
C GLN A 450 10.19 -13.33 7.89
N TYR A 451 9.33 -12.34 7.66
CA TYR A 451 8.56 -12.26 6.44
C TYR A 451 9.49 -12.09 5.25
N TYR A 452 9.51 -13.09 4.39
CA TYR A 452 10.19 -13.02 3.12
C TYR A 452 9.22 -12.63 2.03
N GLY A 453 9.73 -11.87 1.07
CA GLY A 453 8.97 -11.54 -0.11
C GLY A 453 8.74 -12.74 -1.02
N SER A 454 7.88 -12.52 -1.99
CA SER A 454 7.60 -13.49 -3.04
C SER A 454 7.37 -12.80 -4.37
N VAL A 455 7.38 -13.59 -5.45
CA VAL A 455 6.89 -13.17 -6.76
C VAL A 455 5.72 -14.05 -7.16
N SER A 456 4.57 -13.44 -7.45
CA SER A 456 3.43 -14.15 -8.04
C SER A 456 3.52 -14.07 -9.56
N VAL A 457 3.31 -15.21 -10.24
CA VAL A 457 3.37 -15.31 -11.71
C VAL A 457 2.12 -16.02 -12.23
N PHE A 458 1.40 -15.40 -13.15
CA PHE A 458 0.16 -15.95 -13.69
C PHE A 458 -0.19 -15.37 -15.07
N PRO A 459 -0.90 -16.14 -15.92
CA PRO A 459 -1.52 -15.61 -17.13
C PRO A 459 -2.73 -14.75 -16.77
N LEU A 460 -3.08 -13.78 -17.61
CA LEU A 460 -4.29 -12.97 -17.39
C LEU A 460 -5.54 -13.88 -17.41
N PRO A 461 -6.34 -13.96 -16.34
CA PRO A 461 -7.47 -14.85 -16.25
C PRO A 461 -8.60 -14.49 -17.21
N LYS A 462 -9.37 -15.48 -17.68
CA LYS A 462 -10.59 -15.27 -18.45
C LYS A 462 -11.68 -14.59 -17.58
N LYS A 463 -12.68 -13.98 -18.20
CA LYS A 463 -13.72 -13.20 -17.52
C LYS A 463 -14.43 -13.96 -16.38
N SER A 464 -14.77 -15.23 -16.58
CA SER A 464 -15.42 -16.06 -15.55
C SER A 464 -14.50 -16.29 -14.34
N GLU A 465 -13.23 -16.58 -14.61
CA GLU A 465 -12.22 -16.79 -13.60
C GLU A 465 -11.90 -15.48 -12.85
N LEU A 466 -11.79 -14.37 -13.56
CA LEU A 466 -11.58 -13.06 -12.95
C LEU A 466 -12.72 -12.70 -11.98
N LYS A 467 -13.97 -13.05 -12.30
CA LYS A 467 -15.11 -12.85 -11.38
C LYS A 467 -14.95 -13.70 -10.11
N ARG A 468 -14.54 -14.97 -10.23
CA ARG A 468 -14.29 -15.86 -9.09
C ARG A 468 -13.17 -15.31 -8.20
N LEU A 469 -12.05 -14.90 -8.81
CA LEU A 469 -10.90 -14.33 -8.13
C LEU A 469 -11.25 -13.02 -7.42
N THR A 470 -12.10 -12.18 -8.02
CA THR A 470 -12.58 -10.94 -7.40
C THR A 470 -13.36 -11.23 -6.11
N ASN A 471 -14.25 -12.23 -6.14
CA ASN A 471 -14.97 -12.63 -4.94
C ASN A 471 -14.01 -13.15 -3.85
N LEU A 472 -13.01 -13.95 -4.25
CA LEU A 472 -11.98 -14.44 -3.32
C LEU A 472 -11.20 -13.29 -2.66
N VAL A 473 -10.84 -12.23 -3.42
CA VAL A 473 -10.23 -11.03 -2.82
C VAL A 473 -11.16 -10.40 -1.78
N PHE A 474 -12.46 -10.30 -2.05
CA PHE A 474 -13.42 -9.75 -1.10
C PHE A 474 -13.59 -10.63 0.16
N GLU A 475 -13.56 -11.94 0.01
CA GLU A 475 -13.55 -12.88 1.12
C GLU A 475 -12.28 -12.73 1.96
N ASN A 476 -11.12 -12.59 1.34
CA ASN A 476 -9.81 -12.48 1.97
C ASN A 476 -9.68 -11.29 2.95
N PHE A 477 -10.40 -10.19 2.72
CA PHE A 477 -10.44 -9.07 3.68
C PHE A 477 -11.80 -8.91 4.39
N HIS A 478 -12.54 -10.01 4.50
CA HIS A 478 -13.78 -10.10 5.28
C HIS A 478 -14.84 -9.05 4.92
N ARG A 479 -14.95 -8.74 3.61
CA ARG A 479 -15.83 -7.69 3.12
C ARG A 479 -17.28 -7.82 3.60
N GLU A 480 -17.78 -9.03 3.71
CA GLU A 480 -19.14 -9.29 4.21
C GLU A 480 -19.37 -8.72 5.62
N ARG A 481 -18.38 -8.84 6.51
CA ARG A 481 -18.43 -8.26 7.86
C ARG A 481 -18.47 -6.74 7.81
N ILE A 482 -17.66 -6.13 6.95
CA ILE A 482 -17.61 -4.69 6.73
C ILE A 482 -18.96 -4.19 6.21
N GLU A 483 -19.52 -4.83 5.19
CA GLU A 483 -20.83 -4.49 4.63
C GLU A 483 -21.96 -4.66 5.65
N ALA A 484 -21.89 -5.66 6.51
CA ALA A 484 -22.85 -5.86 7.59
C ALA A 484 -22.79 -4.72 8.62
N ALA A 485 -21.59 -4.27 8.99
CA ALA A 485 -21.37 -3.18 9.94
C ALA A 485 -21.82 -1.80 9.37
N LEU A 486 -21.68 -1.60 8.07
CA LEU A 486 -22.06 -0.36 7.36
C LEU A 486 -23.56 -0.26 7.02
N LYS A 487 -24.35 -1.31 7.26
CA LYS A 487 -25.82 -1.22 7.07
C LYS A 487 -26.41 -0.17 8.01
N ARG A 488 -27.51 0.47 7.58
CA ARG A 488 -28.20 1.47 8.40
C ARG A 488 -28.50 0.93 9.80
N PRO A 489 -28.30 1.72 10.87
CA PRO A 489 -28.67 1.34 12.24
C PRO A 489 -30.13 0.89 12.30
N ARG A 490 -30.41 -0.15 13.07
CA ARG A 490 -31.77 -0.62 13.27
C ARG A 490 -32.52 0.33 14.21
N PRO A 491 -33.72 0.76 13.88
CA PRO A 491 -34.50 1.61 14.75
C PRO A 491 -34.82 0.88 16.07
N ARG A 492 -34.71 1.59 17.18
CA ARG A 492 -35.03 1.07 18.54
C ARG A 492 -34.27 -0.21 18.95
N HIS A 493 -33.05 -0.41 18.38
CA HIS A 493 -32.22 -1.54 18.79
C HIS A 493 -31.74 -1.36 20.23
N LYS A 494 -31.82 -2.43 21.04
CA LYS A 494 -31.30 -2.40 22.43
C LYS A 494 -29.79 -2.21 22.41
N ALA A 495 -29.29 -1.39 23.33
CA ALA A 495 -27.86 -1.19 23.51
C ALA A 495 -27.14 -2.50 23.81
N LYS A 496 -25.98 -2.70 23.17
CA LYS A 496 -25.06 -3.83 23.39
C LYS A 496 -23.67 -3.29 23.69
N PRO A 497 -22.81 -4.05 24.38
CA PRO A 497 -21.42 -3.61 24.57
C PRO A 497 -20.74 -3.26 23.23
N ILE A 498 -20.80 -4.18 22.27
CA ILE A 498 -20.30 -3.96 20.91
C ILE A 498 -21.48 -4.10 19.95
N PRO A 499 -22.00 -2.99 19.38
CA PRO A 499 -23.08 -3.02 18.41
C PRO A 499 -22.67 -3.70 17.09
N ALA A 500 -23.63 -4.35 16.43
CA ALA A 500 -23.39 -5.02 15.15
C ALA A 500 -23.29 -4.05 13.96
N ARG A 501 -23.85 -2.84 14.09
CA ARG A 501 -23.83 -1.82 13.04
C ARG A 501 -23.35 -0.49 13.61
N ILE A 502 -22.61 0.24 12.80
CA ILE A 502 -22.16 1.59 13.14
C ILE A 502 -23.39 2.47 13.40
N GLY A 503 -23.38 3.22 14.51
CA GLY A 503 -24.48 4.10 14.91
C GLY A 503 -25.58 3.42 15.73
N GLU A 504 -25.52 2.10 16.00
CA GLU A 504 -26.39 1.46 17.01
C GLU A 504 -25.87 1.78 18.43
N PRO A 505 -26.76 1.85 19.46
CA PRO A 505 -26.36 2.24 20.79
C PRO A 505 -25.44 1.21 21.47
N SER A 506 -24.40 1.71 22.14
CA SER A 506 -23.48 0.93 22.96
C SER A 506 -23.78 1.07 24.45
N LEU A 507 -23.53 0.00 25.24
CA LEU A 507 -23.49 0.05 26.70
C LEU A 507 -22.19 0.67 27.22
N ILE A 508 -21.11 0.63 26.43
CA ILE A 508 -19.81 1.20 26.78
C ILE A 508 -19.88 2.71 26.62
N LYS A 509 -19.58 3.44 27.69
CA LYS A 509 -19.60 4.91 27.73
C LYS A 509 -18.21 5.53 27.58
N HIS A 510 -17.21 4.84 28.10
CA HIS A 510 -15.83 5.30 28.11
C HIS A 510 -14.91 4.18 27.64
N VAL A 511 -13.90 4.54 26.85
CA VAL A 511 -12.86 3.63 26.39
C VAL A 511 -11.51 4.21 26.82
N VAL A 512 -10.70 3.41 27.49
CA VAL A 512 -9.29 3.71 27.76
C VAL A 512 -8.46 2.84 26.84
N TYR A 513 -7.76 3.45 25.88
CA TYR A 513 -6.90 2.77 24.94
C TYR A 513 -5.44 2.99 25.34
N ILE A 514 -4.79 1.93 25.85
CA ILE A 514 -3.42 1.98 26.32
C ILE A 514 -2.52 1.31 25.28
N ILE A 515 -1.64 2.08 24.66
CA ILE A 515 -0.57 1.59 23.79
C ILE A 515 0.67 1.44 24.68
N LYS A 516 1.04 0.20 24.97
CA LYS A 516 2.21 -0.11 25.80
C LYS A 516 3.28 -0.76 24.94
N GLU A 517 4.37 -0.05 24.76
CA GLU A 517 5.54 -0.56 24.08
C GLU A 517 6.76 -0.46 25.02
N ASN A 518 7.87 -0.98 24.77
CA ASN A 518 8.40 -1.61 23.58
C ASN A 518 8.77 -3.04 23.96
N ARG A 519 7.80 -3.92 24.16
CA ARG A 519 7.99 -5.32 24.61
C ARG A 519 6.98 -6.23 23.90
N THR A 520 7.43 -7.47 23.67
CA THR A 520 6.57 -8.51 23.08
C THR A 520 5.65 -9.13 24.14
N TYR A 521 4.64 -9.88 23.68
CA TYR A 521 3.77 -10.67 24.54
C TYR A 521 4.58 -11.58 25.48
N ASP A 522 5.49 -12.39 24.93
CA ASP A 522 6.28 -13.34 25.71
C ASP A 522 7.19 -12.67 26.76
N GLN A 523 7.67 -11.45 26.49
CA GLN A 523 8.52 -10.73 27.44
C GLN A 523 7.76 -10.26 28.69
N VAL A 524 6.43 -10.14 28.62
CA VAL A 524 5.58 -9.63 29.70
C VAL A 524 4.66 -10.71 30.24
N LEU A 525 4.03 -11.51 29.38
CA LEU A 525 2.98 -12.47 29.72
C LEU A 525 3.35 -13.91 29.33
N GLY A 526 4.63 -14.15 28.97
CA GLY A 526 5.11 -15.47 28.56
C GLY A 526 5.08 -16.52 29.69
N ASP A 527 5.01 -16.10 30.93
CA ASP A 527 4.93 -16.93 32.14
C ASP A 527 3.48 -17.33 32.53
N ILE A 528 2.46 -16.82 31.81
CA ILE A 528 1.06 -17.17 32.07
C ILE A 528 0.75 -18.56 31.50
N PRO A 529 0.45 -19.58 32.36
CA PRO A 529 0.28 -20.95 31.90
C PRO A 529 -0.99 -21.18 31.05
N GLU A 530 -1.99 -20.32 31.17
CA GLU A 530 -3.24 -20.38 30.40
C GLU A 530 -3.08 -19.86 28.97
N GLY A 531 -1.97 -19.14 28.68
CA GLY A 531 -1.70 -18.54 27.37
C GLY A 531 -0.72 -19.37 26.54
N ASN A 532 -0.64 -19.05 25.24
CA ASN A 532 0.31 -19.64 24.30
C ASN A 532 1.64 -18.87 24.32
N GLY A 533 2.19 -18.62 25.51
CA GLY A 533 3.45 -17.92 25.74
C GLY A 533 4.66 -18.82 25.87
N ASN A 534 5.86 -18.23 25.81
CA ASN A 534 7.11 -18.90 26.10
C ASN A 534 7.75 -18.32 27.37
N PRO A 535 7.70 -19.04 28.51
CA PRO A 535 8.29 -18.55 29.78
C PRO A 535 9.76 -18.22 29.69
N SER A 536 10.53 -18.88 28.80
CA SER A 536 11.97 -18.62 28.64
C SER A 536 12.29 -17.24 28.09
N LEU A 537 11.31 -16.57 27.48
CA LEU A 537 11.42 -15.21 26.96
C LEU A 537 10.86 -14.16 27.93
N CYS A 538 10.23 -14.57 29.02
CA CYS A 538 9.62 -13.66 29.98
C CYS A 538 10.71 -12.93 30.79
N ILE A 539 10.79 -11.61 30.60
CA ILE A 539 11.75 -10.74 31.28
C ILE A 539 11.04 -9.94 32.40
N PHE A 540 9.78 -9.62 32.17
CA PHE A 540 8.96 -8.78 33.04
C PHE A 540 7.69 -9.55 33.47
N GLY A 541 7.89 -10.70 34.14
CA GLY A 541 6.82 -11.56 34.63
C GLY A 541 5.96 -10.92 35.71
N GLU A 542 5.10 -11.71 36.34
CA GLU A 542 4.09 -11.23 37.29
C GLU A 542 4.67 -10.39 38.44
N GLU A 543 5.88 -10.68 38.88
CA GLU A 543 6.58 -9.93 39.93
C GLU A 543 6.80 -8.47 39.55
N VAL A 544 7.06 -8.20 38.26
CA VAL A 544 7.31 -6.86 37.71
C VAL A 544 6.03 -6.24 37.15
N THR A 545 5.13 -7.04 36.60
CA THR A 545 3.91 -6.60 35.92
C THR A 545 2.64 -7.20 36.53
N PRO A 546 2.40 -7.07 37.85
CA PRO A 546 1.28 -7.72 38.54
C PRO A 546 -0.08 -7.24 38.03
N ASN A 547 -0.22 -5.97 37.65
CA ASN A 547 -1.49 -5.42 37.17
C ASN A 547 -1.85 -5.97 35.79
N GLN A 548 -0.90 -6.13 34.89
CA GLN A 548 -1.11 -6.73 33.57
C GLN A 548 -1.56 -8.18 33.70
N HIS A 549 -0.88 -8.96 34.56
CA HIS A 549 -1.25 -10.34 34.86
C HIS A 549 -2.64 -10.48 35.48
N LYS A 550 -2.97 -9.60 36.43
CA LYS A 550 -4.31 -9.55 37.01
C LYS A 550 -5.39 -9.26 35.96
N LEU A 551 -5.18 -8.24 35.11
CA LEU A 551 -6.15 -7.87 34.07
C LEU A 551 -6.44 -9.00 33.10
N VAL A 552 -5.42 -9.71 32.62
CA VAL A 552 -5.62 -10.79 31.63
C VAL A 552 -6.26 -12.03 32.25
N ARG A 553 -6.06 -12.29 33.54
CA ARG A 553 -6.72 -13.38 34.26
C ARG A 553 -8.17 -13.06 34.61
N GLU A 554 -8.48 -11.81 34.93
CA GLU A 554 -9.84 -11.39 35.30
C GLU A 554 -10.74 -11.14 34.08
N PHE A 555 -10.17 -10.76 32.94
CA PHE A 555 -10.95 -10.35 31.76
C PHE A 555 -10.64 -11.19 30.54
N VAL A 556 -9.74 -10.72 29.66
CA VAL A 556 -9.43 -11.38 28.38
C VAL A 556 -7.93 -11.40 28.14
N LEU A 557 -7.40 -12.60 27.87
CA LEU A 557 -6.05 -12.81 27.39
C LEU A 557 -6.07 -13.00 25.87
N LEU A 558 -5.33 -12.18 25.14
CA LEU A 558 -5.14 -12.28 23.68
C LEU A 558 -3.74 -12.81 23.40
N ASP A 559 -3.58 -14.12 23.37
CA ASP A 559 -2.31 -14.83 23.27
C ASP A 559 -1.89 -15.19 21.81
N ASN A 560 -2.71 -14.81 20.84
CA ASN A 560 -2.42 -14.97 19.40
C ASN A 560 -2.52 -13.63 18.66
N THR A 561 -2.04 -12.56 19.30
CA THR A 561 -1.98 -11.22 18.72
C THR A 561 -0.56 -10.92 18.28
N TYR A 562 -0.38 -10.67 16.99
CA TYR A 562 0.90 -10.37 16.39
C TYR A 562 0.96 -8.91 15.95
N CYS A 563 2.15 -8.32 15.98
CA CYS A 563 2.37 -6.98 15.49
C CYS A 563 2.06 -6.90 13.99
N SER A 564 1.27 -5.92 13.58
CA SER A 564 0.91 -5.70 12.18
C SER A 564 2.00 -4.98 11.40
N GLY A 565 2.84 -4.19 12.10
CA GLY A 565 4.02 -3.54 11.57
C GLY A 565 5.27 -4.40 11.66
N ILE A 566 6.34 -3.93 11.04
CA ILE A 566 7.67 -4.57 11.08
C ILE A 566 8.58 -3.88 12.10
N LEU A 567 8.42 -2.57 12.25
CA LEU A 567 9.13 -1.71 13.17
C LEU A 567 8.13 -0.85 13.95
N SER A 568 8.60 -0.15 15.00
CA SER A 568 7.72 0.72 15.80
C SER A 568 7.04 1.80 14.96
N ALA A 569 7.76 2.41 14.02
CA ALA A 569 7.21 3.48 13.19
C ALA A 569 5.92 3.09 12.44
N ASP A 570 5.88 1.90 11.83
CA ASP A 570 4.65 1.41 11.20
C ASP A 570 3.68 0.80 12.23
N GLY A 571 4.17 0.27 13.35
CA GLY A 571 3.35 -0.20 14.47
C GLY A 571 2.48 0.88 15.09
N HIS A 572 3.05 2.07 15.36
CA HIS A 572 2.32 3.24 15.84
C HIS A 572 1.22 3.67 14.86
N GLN A 573 1.51 3.67 13.55
CA GLN A 573 0.52 3.95 12.52
C GLN A 573 -0.61 2.91 12.53
N TRP A 574 -0.29 1.61 12.55
CA TRP A 574 -1.29 0.56 12.60
C TRP A 574 -2.18 0.66 13.83
N SER A 575 -1.62 0.99 15.00
CA SER A 575 -2.35 1.13 16.26
C SER A 575 -3.34 2.30 16.25
N THR A 576 -3.04 3.36 15.53
CA THR A 576 -3.77 4.64 15.59
C THR A 576 -4.57 4.97 14.34
N THR A 577 -4.23 4.39 13.18
CA THR A 577 -4.98 4.58 11.93
C THR A 577 -5.60 3.29 11.39
N ALA A 578 -5.22 2.12 11.94
CA ALA A 578 -5.57 0.79 11.43
C ALA A 578 -5.16 0.60 9.95
N PHE A 579 -4.09 1.27 9.51
CA PHE A 579 -3.65 1.29 8.12
C PHE A 579 -2.16 1.57 7.98
N GLY A 580 -1.48 0.82 7.09
CA GLY A 580 -0.12 1.12 6.63
C GLY A 580 -0.16 1.77 5.25
N THR A 581 0.40 2.96 5.11
CA THR A 581 0.47 3.67 3.82
C THR A 581 1.49 3.04 2.89
N ASP A 582 1.41 3.32 1.59
CA ASP A 582 2.43 2.91 0.61
C ASP A 582 3.83 3.44 0.99
N TYR A 583 3.90 4.66 1.57
CA TYR A 583 5.14 5.21 2.12
C TYR A 583 5.77 4.29 3.18
N LEU A 584 4.98 3.88 4.18
CA LEU A 584 5.45 3.01 5.27
C LEU A 584 5.91 1.65 4.75
N GLU A 585 5.11 1.06 3.89
CA GLU A 585 5.38 -0.27 3.33
C GLU A 585 6.62 -0.30 2.42
N ARG A 586 6.95 0.81 1.75
CA ARG A 586 8.15 0.95 0.91
C ARG A 586 9.39 1.42 1.66
N SER A 587 9.25 1.96 2.85
CA SER A 587 10.38 2.48 3.64
C SER A 587 11.27 1.39 4.25
N PHE A 588 11.13 0.13 3.84
CA PHE A 588 11.99 -0.98 4.26
C PHE A 588 13.46 -0.84 3.85
N ALA A 589 13.78 0.09 2.98
CA ALA A 589 15.15 0.48 2.68
C ALA A 589 15.81 1.30 3.81
N GLY A 590 15.54 0.96 5.08
CA GLY A 590 16.16 1.59 6.25
C GLY A 590 15.60 2.95 6.62
N TRP A 591 14.34 3.25 6.27
CA TRP A 591 13.68 4.50 6.59
C TRP A 591 14.46 5.75 6.11
N PRO A 592 14.73 5.87 4.84
CA PRO A 592 15.72 6.82 4.35
C PRO A 592 15.33 8.30 4.59
N ARG A 593 14.03 8.66 4.50
CA ARG A 593 13.57 10.03 4.77
C ARG A 593 13.35 10.30 6.25
N SER A 594 12.66 9.39 6.94
CA SER A 594 12.24 9.57 8.34
C SER A 594 12.00 8.22 8.98
N TYR A 595 11.87 8.22 10.31
CA TYR A 595 11.33 7.11 11.09
C TYR A 595 10.04 7.62 11.76
N PRO A 596 8.89 7.57 11.07
CA PRO A 596 7.70 8.37 11.42
C PRO A 596 6.87 7.74 12.55
N ASP A 597 7.47 7.58 13.72
CA ASP A 597 6.79 7.18 14.96
C ASP A 597 6.15 8.37 15.70
N GLY A 598 6.43 9.59 15.26
CA GLY A 598 5.85 10.81 15.83
C GLY A 598 6.52 11.29 17.13
N MET A 599 7.65 10.70 17.53
CA MET A 599 8.27 10.95 18.85
C MET A 599 9.35 12.03 18.86
N GLY A 600 9.80 12.51 17.69
CA GLY A 600 10.87 13.51 17.57
C GLY A 600 10.78 14.37 16.32
N GLU A 601 11.69 15.37 16.20
CA GLU A 601 11.68 16.29 15.05
C GLU A 601 11.97 15.61 13.69
N ASP A 602 12.82 14.58 13.66
CA ASP A 602 13.10 13.80 12.46
C ASP A 602 12.09 12.68 12.25
N ASP A 603 11.24 12.43 13.24
CA ASP A 603 10.30 11.32 13.30
C ASP A 603 8.87 11.76 13.00
N VAL A 604 8.68 13.04 12.70
CA VAL A 604 7.42 13.60 12.16
C VAL A 604 7.55 13.73 10.65
N ASP A 605 6.70 13.04 9.92
CA ASP A 605 6.69 13.08 8.46
C ASP A 605 5.25 13.02 7.93
N ALA A 606 4.75 14.17 7.52
CA ALA A 606 3.39 14.31 7.01
C ALA A 606 3.12 13.50 5.72
N LEU A 607 4.17 13.07 5.00
CA LEU A 607 4.04 12.17 3.84
C LEU A 607 3.71 10.72 4.22
N ALA A 608 4.10 10.31 5.44
CA ALA A 608 3.94 8.94 5.89
C ALA A 608 2.53 8.64 6.41
N TYR A 609 1.76 9.66 6.80
CA TYR A 609 0.49 9.51 7.51
C TYR A 609 -0.66 9.20 6.56
N ALA A 610 -1.61 8.39 7.05
CA ALA A 610 -2.81 8.07 6.29
C ALA A 610 -3.70 9.30 6.10
N PRO A 611 -4.21 9.59 4.89
CA PRO A 611 -5.00 10.79 4.62
C PRO A 611 -6.35 10.79 5.35
N THR A 612 -6.80 9.64 5.84
CA THR A 612 -7.99 9.51 6.68
C THR A 612 -7.81 10.11 8.07
N GLY A 613 -6.57 10.38 8.48
CA GLY A 613 -6.23 10.81 9.82
C GLY A 613 -6.19 9.66 10.82
N PHE A 614 -5.98 9.99 12.07
CA PHE A 614 -5.83 9.09 13.19
C PHE A 614 -7.15 8.84 13.93
N ILE A 615 -7.12 7.97 14.94
CA ILE A 615 -8.30 7.67 15.77
C ILE A 615 -8.91 8.94 16.41
N TRP A 616 -8.08 9.90 16.80
CA TRP A 616 -8.57 11.18 17.36
C TRP A 616 -9.28 12.04 16.33
N ASP A 617 -8.85 12.04 15.06
CA ASP A 617 -9.55 12.73 13.98
C ASP A 617 -10.90 12.05 13.70
N ASN A 618 -10.95 10.72 13.80
CA ASN A 618 -12.19 9.97 13.66
C ASN A 618 -13.17 10.26 14.80
N CYS A 619 -12.70 10.31 16.05
CA CYS A 619 -13.51 10.68 17.20
C CYS A 619 -14.09 12.08 17.03
N ARG A 620 -13.27 13.07 16.65
CA ARG A 620 -13.72 14.46 16.42
C ARG A 620 -14.79 14.55 15.34
N ARG A 621 -14.64 13.81 14.22
CA ARG A 621 -15.66 13.78 13.15
C ARG A 621 -17.01 13.23 13.59
N HIS A 622 -17.05 12.48 14.68
CA HIS A 622 -18.27 11.88 15.25
C HIS A 622 -18.68 12.53 16.58
N ASP A 623 -18.17 13.71 16.91
CA ASP A 623 -18.44 14.46 18.14
C ASP A 623 -18.17 13.65 19.42
N ILE A 624 -17.18 12.75 19.36
CA ILE A 624 -16.73 11.96 20.52
C ILE A 624 -15.54 12.68 21.15
N SER A 625 -15.66 12.99 22.45
CA SER A 625 -14.56 13.55 23.22
C SER A 625 -13.39 12.58 23.32
N ILE A 626 -12.18 13.07 23.13
CA ILE A 626 -10.95 12.28 23.22
C ILE A 626 -9.86 13.06 23.93
N TRP A 627 -9.06 12.35 24.71
CA TRP A 627 -7.86 12.84 25.36
C TRP A 627 -6.69 11.97 24.92
N ASN A 628 -5.61 12.57 24.42
CA ASN A 628 -4.38 11.90 24.02
C ASN A 628 -3.27 12.32 24.99
N PHE A 629 -2.60 11.34 25.63
CA PHE A 629 -1.61 11.58 26.68
C PHE A 629 -0.17 11.27 26.24
N GLY A 630 0.09 11.06 24.95
CA GLY A 630 1.47 10.84 24.54
C GLY A 630 1.66 10.32 23.11
N GLU A 631 0.69 9.64 22.54
CA GLU A 631 0.82 9.05 21.22
C GLU A 631 0.85 10.13 20.14
N PHE A 632 1.89 10.19 19.33
CA PHE A 632 2.15 11.27 18.36
C PHE A 632 2.08 12.68 18.96
N ALA A 633 2.30 12.81 20.26
CA ALA A 633 2.27 14.07 20.97
C ALA A 633 3.68 14.53 21.31
N ILE A 634 4.01 15.75 20.92
CA ILE A 634 5.28 16.39 21.28
C ILE A 634 5.21 16.82 22.75
N PRO A 635 6.26 16.64 23.57
CA PRO A 635 6.27 17.04 24.99
C PRO A 635 6.05 18.54 25.23
N GLU A 636 6.32 19.37 24.23
CA GLU A 636 6.11 20.81 24.27
C GLU A 636 4.88 21.21 23.48
N LEU A 637 3.98 21.95 24.12
CA LEU A 637 2.86 22.58 23.42
C LEU A 637 3.39 23.77 22.62
N LYS A 638 3.29 23.67 21.31
CA LYS A 638 3.63 24.75 20.36
C LYS A 638 2.45 25.00 19.43
N TRP A 639 2.19 26.26 19.10
CA TRP A 639 1.24 26.57 18.05
C TRP A 639 1.71 25.94 16.73
N ARG A 640 0.88 25.16 16.11
CA ARG A 640 1.13 24.65 14.76
C ARG A 640 1.08 25.76 13.71
N ASP A 641 0.23 26.77 13.96
CA ASP A 641 0.16 27.97 13.14
C ASP A 641 1.23 28.98 13.62
N PRO A 642 2.28 29.23 12.80
CA PRO A 642 3.38 30.12 13.18
C PRO A 642 2.95 31.59 13.31
N THR A 643 1.75 31.96 12.87
CA THR A 643 1.22 33.32 13.03
C THR A 643 0.64 33.56 14.41
N LYS A 644 0.29 32.52 15.16
CA LYS A 644 -0.20 32.63 16.54
C LYS A 644 0.95 32.87 17.51
N LYS A 645 0.71 33.77 18.47
CA LYS A 645 1.67 34.17 19.52
C LYS A 645 1.24 33.62 20.87
N GLY A 646 2.21 33.46 21.77
CA GLY A 646 2.00 32.92 23.10
C GLY A 646 2.09 31.39 23.16
N GLN A 647 1.93 30.82 24.35
CA GLN A 647 1.88 29.37 24.51
C GLN A 647 0.44 28.89 24.34
N PRO A 648 0.23 27.80 23.56
CA PRO A 648 -1.07 27.14 23.48
C PRO A 648 -1.48 26.57 24.84
N SER A 649 -2.77 26.45 25.07
CA SER A 649 -3.31 25.72 26.21
C SER A 649 -3.67 24.27 25.81
N TRP A 650 -3.94 23.43 26.81
CA TRP A 650 -4.43 22.06 26.57
C TRP A 650 -5.79 21.98 25.86
N LYS A 651 -6.44 23.11 25.64
CA LYS A 651 -7.71 23.22 24.92
C LYS A 651 -7.52 23.58 23.44
N ASP A 652 -6.34 23.97 23.06
CA ASP A 652 -5.98 24.40 21.70
C ASP A 652 -5.35 23.27 20.90
#